data_f1ff82d97cc3338aaad4bf8c5bd14f8f
#
_entry.id   f1ff82d97cc3338aaad4bf8c5bd14f8f
#
_cell.length_a   1.000
_cell.length_b   1.000
_cell.length_c   1.000
_cell.angle_alpha   90.00
_cell.angle_beta   90.00
_cell.angle_gamma   90.00
#
_symmetry.space_group_name_H-M   'P 1'
#
loop_
_entity.id
_entity.type
_entity.pdbx_description
1 polymer ?
#
loop_
_entity_poly.entity_id
_entity_poly.type
_entity_poly.pdbx_seq_one_letter_code
_entity_poly.pdbx_strand_id
1 'polypeptide(L)'
;MKTIKVFVASSVELSDERKEIIVLFDHLNDIFEKRGFRLKYSGWEKLDASMGRERKQQEYNNEIKTCDICLVLYWNKLGEYTNEELEVAYNELKKGNKPYKLYIYFKEVGELSPEIVAFKTGFEKRYGHFYGKFKNVEALLLSFSLQLGICQNCGVIKVENSMVTIDGYAVASLDNLPFAANNERYKQLKENIEDVKEDIALYEEKYNEISSEVFKRRLDKKRIELRELTEELAKHEQCLFDTAVRMAQYAGERVSLRMQKAIELFEIGKVSEANMLLEGSERDAEASLAEYRKAKCILEANRDNIVCSIDELMLKASVMLADTSYEPDVRIELADSSFRKVIELACECGISKEKYSDILKEYYLFLEKYAKYEKAMSVAKECLELDRQLFGIRSEEVAQDYNNIGIIYNHYQRNYPLALENYHNSLGIRLEVMGEHHPDVAKVYNNIGVVYYNQKEYSLAMENYNRSLDICLEAFGDSHPDVASTYNNIGVVHFCKREYDDALRCYDMAYAIYNGINGECDPDAAMCLNNIGNVYLSQEKYHEALEMYGKSLEIRLKVFGTRHRLVATSYNNLAIVYGRIGDCSRTIENYRCSYDIMVDIFGEHDSRTIGALENIVDYYLQSGDEEGAMEYIKRGAHVGSVMCTTYLRMKGVTVE
;
A
#
# COMPACT_ATOMS: atom_id res chain seq x y z
N MET A 1 -2.11 4.45 -27.07
CA MET A 1 -0.91 4.43 -26.20
C MET A 1 -0.30 5.82 -26.15
N LYS A 2 -0.24 6.43 -24.99
CA LYS A 2 0.32 7.77 -24.78
C LYS A 2 1.84 7.68 -24.63
N THR A 3 2.60 8.39 -25.46
CA THR A 3 4.06 8.40 -25.39
C THR A 3 4.53 9.63 -24.61
N ILE A 4 5.28 9.42 -23.53
CA ILE A 4 5.92 10.47 -22.72
C ILE A 4 7.40 10.53 -23.13
N LYS A 5 7.80 11.65 -23.69
CA LYS A 5 9.20 11.88 -24.08
C LYS A 5 9.98 12.42 -22.89
N VAL A 6 11.05 11.73 -22.50
CA VAL A 6 11.93 12.09 -21.40
C VAL A 6 13.31 12.43 -21.95
N PHE A 7 13.76 13.66 -21.76
CA PHE A 7 15.15 14.07 -22.05
C PHE A 7 15.98 13.89 -20.78
N VAL A 8 17.14 13.21 -20.92
CA VAL A 8 18.07 13.01 -19.80
C VAL A 8 19.35 13.79 -20.06
N ALA A 9 19.52 14.86 -19.29
CA ALA A 9 20.72 15.68 -19.25
C ALA A 9 21.65 15.21 -18.14
N SER A 10 22.92 14.98 -18.42
CA SER A 10 23.91 14.66 -17.38
C SER A 10 25.34 14.93 -17.84
N SER A 11 26.25 15.09 -16.89
CA SER A 11 27.70 15.19 -17.19
C SER A 11 28.26 13.89 -17.76
N VAL A 12 29.43 13.97 -18.42
CA VAL A 12 30.12 12.82 -19.04
C VAL A 12 30.44 11.72 -18.02
N GLU A 13 30.72 12.08 -16.79
CA GLU A 13 31.05 11.15 -15.69
C GLU A 13 29.88 10.24 -15.27
N LEU A 14 28.65 10.55 -15.70
CA LEU A 14 27.44 9.74 -15.50
C LEU A 14 27.04 8.98 -16.77
N SER A 15 28.00 8.65 -17.64
CA SER A 15 27.74 7.95 -18.90
C SER A 15 27.21 6.52 -18.70
N ASP A 16 27.64 5.85 -17.64
CA ASP A 16 27.22 4.48 -17.35
C ASP A 16 25.82 4.46 -16.72
N GLU A 17 25.53 5.40 -15.83
CA GLU A 17 24.18 5.58 -15.29
C GLU A 17 23.16 5.88 -16.40
N ARG A 18 23.52 6.67 -17.41
CA ARG A 18 22.63 6.88 -18.56
C ARG A 18 22.32 5.60 -19.33
N LYS A 19 23.30 4.73 -19.53
CA LYS A 19 23.08 3.44 -20.20
C LYS A 19 22.14 2.55 -19.37
N GLU A 20 22.35 2.50 -18.07
CA GLU A 20 21.48 1.77 -17.14
C GLU A 20 20.06 2.34 -17.17
N ILE A 21 19.88 3.68 -17.17
CA ILE A 21 18.56 4.33 -17.28
C ILE A 21 17.85 3.91 -18.58
N ILE A 22 18.54 3.80 -19.70
CA ILE A 22 17.96 3.34 -20.98
C ILE A 22 17.41 1.92 -20.83
N VAL A 23 18.20 1.00 -20.28
CA VAL A 23 17.82 -0.41 -20.07
C VAL A 23 16.61 -0.49 -19.15
N LEU A 24 16.61 0.33 -18.10
CA LEU A 24 15.52 0.34 -17.13
C LEU A 24 14.25 1.02 -17.65
N PHE A 25 14.36 2.00 -18.56
CA PHE A 25 13.20 2.53 -19.28
C PHE A 25 12.54 1.46 -20.16
N ASP A 26 13.34 0.62 -20.79
CA ASP A 26 12.82 -0.51 -21.58
C ASP A 26 12.10 -1.50 -20.66
N HIS A 27 12.65 -1.81 -19.49
CA HIS A 27 12.01 -2.66 -18.50
C HIS A 27 10.72 -2.06 -17.93
N LEU A 28 10.73 -0.76 -17.60
CA LEU A 28 9.52 -0.04 -17.18
C LEU A 28 8.45 0.02 -18.30
N ASN A 29 8.86 0.07 -19.55
CA ASN A 29 7.93 0.05 -20.67
C ASN A 29 7.19 -1.30 -20.76
N ASP A 30 7.81 -2.43 -20.40
CA ASP A 30 7.13 -3.72 -20.34
C ASP A 30 5.94 -3.70 -19.37
N ILE A 31 6.04 -2.88 -18.31
CA ILE A 31 4.96 -2.67 -17.33
C ILE A 31 3.95 -1.62 -17.83
N PHE A 32 4.45 -0.49 -18.31
CA PHE A 32 3.61 0.68 -18.63
C PHE A 32 2.84 0.56 -19.96
N GLU A 33 3.37 -0.19 -20.94
CA GLU A 33 2.66 -0.42 -22.20
C GLU A 33 1.35 -1.17 -22.02
N LYS A 34 1.31 -2.10 -21.06
CA LYS A 34 0.07 -2.80 -20.68
C LYS A 34 -1.01 -1.85 -20.14
N ARG A 35 -0.63 -0.64 -19.73
CA ARG A 35 -1.52 0.41 -19.21
C ARG A 35 -1.69 1.60 -20.14
N GLY A 36 -1.27 1.46 -21.38
CA GLY A 36 -1.46 2.49 -22.41
C GLY A 36 -0.42 3.62 -22.39
N PHE A 37 0.69 3.48 -21.64
CA PHE A 37 1.79 4.45 -21.59
C PHE A 37 3.09 3.87 -22.13
N ARG A 38 3.96 4.72 -22.66
CA ARG A 38 5.32 4.38 -23.07
C ARG A 38 6.27 5.53 -22.78
N LEU A 39 7.39 5.24 -22.13
CA LEU A 39 8.49 6.18 -21.97
C LEU A 39 9.39 6.15 -23.22
N LYS A 40 9.69 7.30 -23.76
CA LYS A 40 10.62 7.43 -24.87
C LYS A 40 11.82 8.26 -24.45
N TYR A 41 12.97 7.60 -24.34
CA TYR A 41 14.25 8.23 -24.03
C TYR A 41 14.72 9.17 -25.14
N SER A 42 15.27 10.31 -24.78
CA SER A 42 16.03 11.22 -25.61
C SER A 42 17.28 11.70 -24.85
N GLY A 43 18.42 11.70 -25.48
CA GLY A 43 19.69 12.08 -24.85
C GLY A 43 20.86 12.04 -25.82
N TRP A 44 22.07 12.27 -25.30
CA TRP A 44 23.32 12.43 -26.05
C TRP A 44 23.66 11.30 -27.03
N GLU A 45 23.21 10.10 -26.78
CA GLU A 45 23.55 8.91 -27.56
C GLU A 45 22.87 8.85 -28.92
N LYS A 46 21.87 9.72 -29.17
CA LYS A 46 21.10 9.72 -30.42
C LYS A 46 21.61 10.62 -31.51
N LEU A 47 22.62 11.47 -31.24
CA LEU A 47 23.14 12.40 -32.22
C LEU A 47 24.41 11.89 -32.89
N ASP A 48 24.52 12.21 -34.19
CA ASP A 48 25.63 11.79 -35.01
C ASP A 48 26.98 12.25 -34.46
N ALA A 49 27.93 11.33 -34.32
CA ALA A 49 29.27 11.58 -33.83
C ALA A 49 30.08 12.60 -34.72
N SER A 50 29.68 12.77 -35.98
CA SER A 50 30.33 13.70 -36.94
C SER A 50 29.99 15.16 -36.76
N MET A 51 28.96 15.48 -35.94
CA MET A 51 28.55 16.88 -35.74
C MET A 51 29.52 17.65 -34.86
N GLY A 52 29.77 18.94 -35.20
CA GLY A 52 30.50 19.88 -34.35
C GLY A 52 29.80 20.14 -33.01
N ARG A 53 30.57 20.48 -31.94
CA ARG A 53 30.07 20.65 -30.59
C ARG A 53 28.93 21.64 -30.46
N GLU A 54 29.05 22.83 -31.01
CA GLU A 54 28.04 23.90 -30.97
C GLU A 54 26.73 23.48 -31.65
N ARG A 55 26.83 22.80 -32.79
CA ARG A 55 25.65 22.28 -33.50
C ARG A 55 24.93 21.21 -32.73
N LYS A 56 25.65 20.31 -32.05
CA LYS A 56 25.06 19.32 -31.14
C LYS A 56 24.30 19.95 -29.99
N GLN A 57 24.89 20.97 -29.35
CA GLN A 57 24.24 21.66 -28.23
C GLN A 57 22.96 22.37 -28.68
N GLN A 58 22.93 22.97 -29.83
CA GLN A 58 21.74 23.61 -30.35
C GLN A 58 20.62 22.61 -30.69
N GLU A 59 20.98 21.42 -31.16
CA GLU A 59 20.03 20.35 -31.40
C GLU A 59 19.46 19.80 -30.08
N TYR A 60 20.27 19.63 -29.01
CA TYR A 60 19.81 19.27 -27.68
C TYR A 60 18.86 20.29 -27.08
N ASN A 61 19.21 21.56 -27.16
CA ASN A 61 18.35 22.63 -26.70
C ASN A 61 17.00 22.67 -27.45
N ASN A 62 16.98 22.27 -28.71
CA ASN A 62 15.75 22.10 -29.47
C ASN A 62 14.98 20.82 -29.04
N GLU A 63 15.68 19.72 -28.81
CA GLU A 63 15.08 18.47 -28.35
C GLU A 63 14.40 18.64 -26.96
N ILE A 64 15.04 19.34 -26.02
CA ILE A 64 14.48 19.68 -24.72
C ILE A 64 13.12 20.36 -24.86
N LYS A 65 12.98 21.31 -25.78
CA LYS A 65 11.73 22.04 -26.05
C LYS A 65 10.61 21.15 -26.63
N THR A 66 10.93 19.93 -27.07
CA THR A 66 9.94 18.96 -27.60
C THR A 66 9.59 17.89 -26.62
N CYS A 67 10.39 17.70 -25.58
CA CYS A 67 10.16 16.66 -24.57
C CYS A 67 9.08 17.05 -23.55
N ASP A 68 8.41 16.06 -23.01
CA ASP A 68 7.37 16.28 -21.99
C ASP A 68 8.02 16.47 -20.61
N ILE A 69 9.16 15.79 -20.37
CA ILE A 69 9.90 15.79 -19.12
C ILE A 69 11.38 15.99 -19.40
N CYS A 70 12.05 16.78 -18.56
CA CYS A 70 13.49 16.90 -18.52
C CYS A 70 14.02 16.36 -17.19
N LEU A 71 14.93 15.40 -17.24
CA LEU A 71 15.63 14.80 -16.11
C LEU A 71 17.09 15.25 -16.14
N VAL A 72 17.55 15.98 -15.14
CA VAL A 72 18.92 16.51 -15.06
C VAL A 72 19.67 15.82 -13.92
N LEU A 73 20.82 15.24 -14.25
CA LEU A 73 21.63 14.45 -13.31
C LEU A 73 22.98 15.11 -13.09
N TYR A 74 23.35 15.31 -11.84
CA TYR A 74 24.65 15.82 -11.41
C TYR A 74 25.38 14.82 -10.50
N TRP A 75 26.70 14.81 -10.55
CA TRP A 75 27.53 14.12 -9.58
C TRP A 75 28.63 15.07 -9.07
N ASN A 76 29.87 14.94 -9.54
CA ASN A 76 31.03 15.60 -8.95
C ASN A 76 31.56 16.82 -9.78
N LYS A 77 30.98 17.02 -10.95
CA LYS A 77 31.29 18.17 -11.83
C LYS A 77 30.04 18.83 -12.36
N LEU A 78 30.07 20.15 -12.43
CA LEU A 78 29.13 20.93 -13.22
C LEU A 78 29.54 20.81 -14.69
N GLY A 79 28.87 19.96 -15.44
CA GLY A 79 29.04 19.92 -16.89
C GLY A 79 28.57 21.23 -17.50
N GLU A 80 29.42 21.89 -18.27
CA GLU A 80 29.09 23.16 -18.96
C GLU A 80 27.79 23.04 -19.75
N TYR A 81 27.63 21.97 -20.51
CA TYR A 81 26.44 21.69 -21.31
C TYR A 81 25.23 21.28 -20.46
N THR A 82 25.42 20.50 -19.41
CA THR A 82 24.34 20.09 -18.51
C THR A 82 23.70 21.31 -17.82
N ASN A 83 24.50 22.30 -17.50
CA ASN A 83 24.03 23.55 -16.93
C ASN A 83 23.23 24.38 -17.93
N GLU A 84 23.68 24.43 -19.20
CA GLU A 84 22.95 25.07 -20.28
C GLU A 84 21.60 24.39 -20.54
N GLU A 85 21.58 23.06 -20.57
CA GLU A 85 20.38 22.25 -20.73
C GLU A 85 19.38 22.50 -19.59
N LEU A 86 19.85 22.61 -18.36
CA LEU A 86 19.02 22.96 -17.19
C LEU A 86 18.43 24.38 -17.38
N GLU A 87 19.22 25.37 -17.76
CA GLU A 87 18.73 26.72 -17.95
C GLU A 87 17.68 26.81 -19.08
N VAL A 88 17.88 26.08 -20.16
CA VAL A 88 16.91 26.01 -21.26
C VAL A 88 15.60 25.37 -20.76
N ALA A 89 15.68 24.23 -20.10
CA ALA A 89 14.51 23.53 -19.58
C ALA A 89 13.72 24.39 -18.56
N TYR A 90 14.45 25.06 -17.66
CA TYR A 90 13.84 25.91 -16.63
C TYR A 90 13.19 27.17 -17.24
N ASN A 91 13.83 27.80 -18.18
CA ASN A 91 13.28 28.97 -18.82
C ASN A 91 12.05 28.69 -19.67
N GLU A 92 12.00 27.54 -20.35
CA GLU A 92 10.81 27.12 -21.10
C GLU A 92 9.67 26.70 -20.14
N LEU A 93 9.98 26.00 -19.07
CA LEU A 93 9.01 25.65 -18.02
C LEU A 93 8.34 26.92 -17.43
N LYS A 94 9.14 27.96 -17.13
CA LYS A 94 8.62 29.25 -16.64
C LYS A 94 7.66 29.95 -17.59
N LYS A 95 7.82 29.73 -18.88
CA LYS A 95 6.93 30.27 -19.92
C LYS A 95 5.65 29.42 -20.12
N GLY A 96 5.52 28.31 -19.41
CA GLY A 96 4.46 27.33 -19.61
C GLY A 96 4.61 26.45 -20.85
N ASN A 97 5.82 26.39 -21.41
CA ASN A 97 6.18 25.58 -22.57
C ASN A 97 6.69 24.19 -22.14
N LYS A 98 6.98 23.31 -23.11
CA LYS A 98 7.69 22.05 -22.85
C LYS A 98 9.16 22.30 -22.49
N PRO A 99 9.74 21.51 -21.55
CA PRO A 99 9.11 20.40 -20.82
C PRO A 99 8.10 20.88 -19.78
N TYR A 100 7.04 20.10 -19.54
CA TYR A 100 6.04 20.41 -18.51
C TYR A 100 6.50 20.06 -17.11
N LYS A 101 7.51 19.19 -16.97
CA LYS A 101 8.13 18.78 -15.70
C LYS A 101 9.65 18.79 -15.84
N LEU A 102 10.31 19.25 -14.79
CA LEU A 102 11.76 19.29 -14.65
C LEU A 102 12.14 18.60 -13.34
N TYR A 103 12.91 17.51 -13.43
CA TYR A 103 13.41 16.78 -12.29
C TYR A 103 14.93 16.86 -12.26
N ILE A 104 15.47 17.11 -11.07
CA ILE A 104 16.90 17.32 -10.88
C ILE A 104 17.38 16.44 -9.75
N TYR A 105 18.41 15.66 -9.99
CA TYR A 105 18.98 14.72 -9.03
C TYR A 105 20.48 14.86 -8.91
N PHE A 106 20.97 14.74 -7.68
CA PHE A 106 22.40 14.69 -7.38
C PHE A 106 22.77 13.28 -6.91
N LYS A 107 23.82 12.70 -7.54
CA LYS A 107 24.40 11.44 -7.11
C LYS A 107 25.22 11.68 -5.84
N GLU A 108 24.88 10.98 -4.75
CA GLU A 108 25.56 11.09 -3.47
C GLU A 108 26.42 9.83 -3.19
N VAL A 109 27.54 9.71 -3.90
CA VAL A 109 28.52 8.64 -3.73
C VAL A 109 29.91 9.29 -3.65
N GLY A 110 30.62 9.08 -2.53
CA GLY A 110 31.92 9.69 -2.27
C GLY A 110 31.87 11.16 -1.82
N GLU A 111 33.02 11.81 -1.75
CA GLU A 111 33.11 13.24 -1.40
C GLU A 111 32.73 14.09 -2.62
N LEU A 112 31.79 14.99 -2.44
CA LEU A 112 31.37 15.93 -3.47
C LEU A 112 32.41 17.04 -3.63
N SER A 113 32.63 17.49 -4.87
CA SER A 113 33.52 18.61 -5.13
C SER A 113 32.98 19.92 -4.52
N PRO A 114 33.87 20.86 -4.12
CA PRO A 114 33.45 22.17 -3.60
C PRO A 114 32.53 22.92 -4.57
N GLU A 115 32.72 22.75 -5.86
CA GLU A 115 31.91 23.36 -6.92
C GLU A 115 30.45 22.86 -6.88
N ILE A 116 30.23 21.55 -6.76
CA ILE A 116 28.89 20.95 -6.63
C ILE A 116 28.25 21.36 -5.31
N VAL A 117 29.00 21.38 -4.20
CA VAL A 117 28.48 21.83 -2.89
C VAL A 117 28.00 23.29 -2.97
N ALA A 118 28.80 24.17 -3.57
CA ALA A 118 28.43 25.56 -3.74
C ALA A 118 27.20 25.73 -4.67
N PHE A 119 27.14 24.93 -5.74
CA PHE A 119 25.99 24.93 -6.67
C PHE A 119 24.71 24.44 -5.96
N LYS A 120 24.74 23.33 -5.23
CA LYS A 120 23.61 22.83 -4.42
C LYS A 120 23.11 23.89 -3.44
N THR A 121 24.01 24.54 -2.71
CA THR A 121 23.67 25.58 -1.72
C THR A 121 22.99 26.80 -2.36
N GLY A 122 23.38 27.15 -3.58
CA GLY A 122 22.79 28.25 -4.35
C GLY A 122 21.54 27.90 -5.14
N PHE A 123 21.32 26.60 -5.33
CA PHE A 123 20.34 26.06 -6.27
C PHE A 123 18.91 26.50 -5.94
N GLU A 124 18.48 26.30 -4.70
CA GLU A 124 17.13 26.64 -4.23
C GLU A 124 16.82 28.13 -4.37
N LYS A 125 17.82 28.99 -4.09
CA LYS A 125 17.67 30.45 -4.26
C LYS A 125 17.51 30.85 -5.71
N ARG A 126 18.18 30.14 -6.62
CA ARG A 126 18.21 30.49 -8.06
C ARG A 126 17.00 29.96 -8.81
N TYR A 127 16.63 28.71 -8.55
CA TYR A 127 15.61 28.00 -9.34
C TYR A 127 14.27 27.86 -8.62
N GLY A 128 14.24 27.97 -7.31
CA GLY A 128 13.01 27.76 -6.50
C GLY A 128 12.44 26.36 -6.63
N HIS A 129 13.28 25.41 -7.06
CA HIS A 129 12.92 24.01 -7.25
C HIS A 129 13.63 23.11 -6.24
N PHE A 130 12.95 22.05 -5.83
CA PHE A 130 13.52 20.97 -5.04
C PHE A 130 14.35 20.04 -5.96
N TYR A 131 15.43 19.47 -5.42
CA TYR A 131 16.22 18.45 -6.10
C TYR A 131 16.20 17.14 -5.29
N GLY A 132 16.21 16.02 -5.98
CA GLY A 132 16.35 14.68 -5.37
C GLY A 132 17.81 14.27 -5.25
N LYS A 133 18.04 13.19 -4.51
CA LYS A 133 19.33 12.57 -4.30
C LYS A 133 19.25 11.10 -4.68
N PHE A 134 20.33 10.52 -5.18
CA PHE A 134 20.38 9.09 -5.50
C PHE A 134 21.78 8.52 -5.27
N LYS A 135 21.85 7.24 -4.91
CA LYS A 135 23.10 6.50 -4.77
C LYS A 135 23.35 5.55 -5.94
N ASN A 136 22.30 4.96 -6.47
CA ASN A 136 22.32 4.07 -7.61
C ASN A 136 21.13 4.37 -8.55
N VAL A 137 21.15 3.79 -9.74
CA VAL A 137 20.16 4.05 -10.78
C VAL A 137 18.79 3.49 -10.41
N GLU A 138 18.71 2.39 -9.68
CA GLU A 138 17.43 1.83 -9.19
C GLU A 138 16.69 2.82 -8.28
N ALA A 139 17.39 3.40 -7.30
CA ALA A 139 16.82 4.42 -6.41
C ALA A 139 16.39 5.68 -7.16
N LEU A 140 17.18 6.12 -8.17
CA LEU A 140 16.82 7.23 -9.05
C LEU A 140 15.52 6.95 -9.80
N LEU A 141 15.40 5.78 -10.39
CA LEU A 141 14.23 5.43 -11.21
C LEU A 141 12.98 5.23 -10.39
N LEU A 142 13.11 4.64 -9.21
CA LEU A 142 11.96 4.56 -8.31
C LEU A 142 11.49 5.96 -7.92
N SER A 143 12.40 6.84 -7.48
CA SER A 143 12.07 8.23 -7.16
C SER A 143 11.43 8.95 -8.35
N PHE A 144 11.99 8.77 -9.53
CA PHE A 144 11.46 9.34 -10.77
C PHE A 144 10.08 8.78 -11.13
N SER A 145 9.87 7.47 -11.00
CA SER A 145 8.58 6.81 -11.26
C SER A 145 7.50 7.27 -10.27
N LEU A 146 7.85 7.43 -8.99
CA LEU A 146 6.96 7.96 -7.97
C LEU A 146 6.55 9.41 -8.28
N GLN A 147 7.51 10.25 -8.69
CA GLN A 147 7.27 11.65 -9.02
C GLN A 147 6.42 11.84 -10.30
N LEU A 148 6.46 10.91 -11.23
CA LEU A 148 5.62 10.98 -12.42
C LEU A 148 4.11 10.85 -12.13
N GLY A 149 3.73 10.48 -10.90
CA GLY A 149 2.34 10.18 -10.59
C GLY A 149 1.78 8.97 -11.36
N ILE A 150 2.63 8.33 -12.18
CA ILE A 150 2.27 7.17 -13.00
C ILE A 150 1.88 6.01 -12.08
N CYS A 151 2.52 5.93 -10.91
CA CYS A 151 2.26 4.88 -9.93
C CYS A 151 0.85 4.94 -9.32
N GLN A 152 0.21 6.09 -9.25
CA GLN A 152 -1.17 6.19 -8.75
C GLN A 152 -2.19 5.56 -9.70
N ASN A 153 -1.88 5.52 -11.01
CA ASN A 153 -2.73 4.91 -12.03
C ASN A 153 -2.21 3.55 -12.55
N CYS A 154 -1.02 3.11 -12.10
CA CYS A 154 -0.30 1.97 -12.68
C CYS A 154 -0.39 0.66 -11.89
N GLY A 155 -1.24 0.53 -10.89
CA GLY A 155 -1.39 -0.71 -10.15
C GLY A 155 -1.02 -0.62 -8.69
N VAL A 156 -1.06 -1.74 -8.05
CA VAL A 156 -0.77 -1.84 -6.63
C VAL A 156 0.75 -1.81 -6.45
N ILE A 157 1.28 -0.69 -5.93
CA ILE A 157 2.64 -0.67 -5.44
C ILE A 157 2.63 -1.31 -4.05
N LYS A 158 3.46 -2.32 -3.87
CA LYS A 158 3.61 -3.01 -2.59
C LYS A 158 5.07 -3.05 -2.19
N VAL A 159 5.30 -3.15 -0.88
CA VAL A 159 6.60 -3.50 -0.34
C VAL A 159 6.47 -4.88 0.28
N GLU A 160 7.26 -5.83 -0.23
CA GLU A 160 7.26 -7.22 0.24
C GLU A 160 8.71 -7.71 0.31
N ASN A 161 9.09 -8.28 1.46
CA ASN A 161 10.46 -8.78 1.69
C ASN A 161 11.55 -7.74 1.37
N SER A 162 11.36 -6.50 1.78
CA SER A 162 12.26 -5.37 1.49
C SER A 162 12.38 -5.02 0.00
N MET A 163 11.53 -5.55 -0.86
CA MET A 163 11.47 -5.21 -2.28
C MET A 163 10.24 -4.36 -2.58
N VAL A 164 10.43 -3.28 -3.34
CA VAL A 164 9.32 -2.50 -3.92
C VAL A 164 8.92 -3.14 -5.23
N THR A 165 7.65 -3.49 -5.34
CA THR A 165 7.08 -4.10 -6.55
C THR A 165 6.00 -3.19 -7.15
N ILE A 166 5.90 -3.15 -8.47
CA ILE A 166 4.80 -2.53 -9.21
C ILE A 166 4.12 -3.64 -10.00
N ASP A 167 2.84 -3.92 -9.72
CA ASP A 167 2.09 -5.04 -10.33
C ASP A 167 2.79 -6.40 -10.19
N GLY A 168 3.47 -6.64 -9.07
CA GLY A 168 4.22 -7.86 -8.82
C GLY A 168 5.63 -7.91 -9.45
N TYR A 169 6.04 -6.90 -10.20
CA TYR A 169 7.41 -6.82 -10.75
C TYR A 169 8.32 -6.05 -9.80
N ALA A 170 9.42 -6.66 -9.36
CA ALA A 170 10.41 -6.01 -8.50
C ALA A 170 11.09 -4.85 -9.25
N VAL A 171 11.03 -3.65 -8.69
CA VAL A 171 11.62 -2.43 -9.28
C VAL A 171 12.77 -1.86 -8.47
N ALA A 172 12.79 -2.05 -7.15
CA ALA A 172 13.91 -1.61 -6.31
C ALA A 172 13.92 -2.34 -4.98
N SER A 173 15.10 -2.45 -4.35
CA SER A 173 15.22 -2.85 -2.95
C SER A 173 15.06 -1.64 -2.04
N LEU A 174 14.31 -1.79 -0.96
CA LEU A 174 14.18 -0.77 0.09
C LEU A 174 15.55 -0.42 0.71
N ASP A 175 16.44 -1.40 0.80
CA ASP A 175 17.81 -1.20 1.30
C ASP A 175 18.61 -0.18 0.49
N ASN A 176 18.26 0.01 -0.77
CA ASN A 176 18.90 0.97 -1.66
C ASN A 176 18.27 2.38 -1.59
N LEU A 177 17.15 2.54 -0.88
CA LEU A 177 16.45 3.81 -0.77
C LEU A 177 16.95 4.59 0.46
N PRO A 178 17.39 5.85 0.30
CA PRO A 178 18.02 6.60 1.38
C PRO A 178 17.20 6.69 2.67
N PHE A 179 15.89 6.89 2.55
CA PHE A 179 15.00 7.04 3.70
C PHE A 179 14.85 5.75 4.54
N ALA A 180 14.93 4.57 3.91
CA ALA A 180 14.92 3.29 4.60
C ALA A 180 16.34 2.90 5.04
N ALA A 181 17.31 2.95 4.12
CA ALA A 181 18.71 2.61 4.37
C ALA A 181 19.36 3.42 5.52
N ASN A 182 18.87 4.62 5.80
CA ASN A 182 19.37 5.45 6.90
C ASN A 182 18.48 5.43 8.15
N ASN A 183 17.30 4.81 8.09
CA ASN A 183 16.39 4.72 9.24
C ASN A 183 16.93 3.78 10.31
N GLU A 184 17.15 4.30 11.51
CA GLU A 184 17.74 3.53 12.61
C GLU A 184 16.85 2.35 13.03
N ARG A 185 15.52 2.55 13.08
CA ARG A 185 14.58 1.49 13.45
C ARG A 185 14.56 0.36 12.41
N TYR A 186 14.62 0.71 11.13
CA TYR A 186 14.69 -0.25 10.03
C TYR A 186 15.95 -1.12 10.14
N LYS A 187 17.12 -0.49 10.35
CA LYS A 187 18.40 -1.18 10.55
C LYS A 187 18.33 -2.12 11.73
N GLN A 188 17.85 -1.61 12.86
CA GLN A 188 17.78 -2.39 14.11
C GLN A 188 16.86 -3.60 13.98
N LEU A 189 15.72 -3.47 13.29
CA LEU A 189 14.84 -4.59 13.03
C LEU A 189 15.52 -5.65 12.16
N LYS A 190 16.30 -5.26 11.15
CA LYS A 190 17.05 -6.20 10.29
C LYS A 190 18.19 -6.88 11.08
N GLU A 191 18.93 -6.15 11.88
CA GLU A 191 19.98 -6.70 12.76
C GLU A 191 19.37 -7.72 13.74
N ASN A 192 18.30 -7.36 14.44
CA ASN A 192 17.62 -8.25 15.38
C ASN A 192 17.11 -9.54 14.69
N ILE A 193 16.61 -9.42 13.44
CA ILE A 193 16.17 -10.57 12.65
C ILE A 193 17.35 -11.51 12.32
N GLU A 194 18.50 -10.96 11.94
CA GLU A 194 19.69 -11.78 11.67
C GLU A 194 20.23 -12.45 12.95
N ASP A 195 20.28 -11.73 14.06
CA ASP A 195 20.69 -12.31 15.34
C ASP A 195 19.80 -13.49 15.76
N VAL A 196 18.48 -13.33 15.60
CA VAL A 196 17.52 -14.39 15.92
C VAL A 196 17.63 -15.57 14.94
N LYS A 197 17.95 -15.35 13.67
CA LYS A 197 18.22 -16.43 12.69
C LYS A 197 19.47 -17.23 13.05
N GLU A 198 20.52 -16.54 13.49
CA GLU A 198 21.76 -17.20 13.98
C GLU A 198 21.47 -18.06 15.21
N ASP A 199 20.68 -17.54 16.17
CA ASP A 199 20.23 -18.29 17.34
C ASP A 199 19.42 -19.54 16.95
N ILE A 200 18.50 -19.42 15.98
CA ILE A 200 17.72 -20.52 15.48
C ILE A 200 18.64 -21.60 14.87
N ALA A 201 19.58 -21.23 14.02
CA ALA A 201 20.52 -22.16 13.40
C ALA A 201 21.33 -22.92 14.46
N LEU A 202 21.81 -22.21 15.50
CA LEU A 202 22.55 -22.80 16.63
C LEU A 202 21.66 -23.79 17.42
N TYR A 203 20.41 -23.45 17.69
CA TYR A 203 19.51 -24.33 18.42
C TYR A 203 19.03 -25.52 17.57
N GLU A 204 18.89 -25.40 16.26
CA GLU A 204 18.62 -26.50 15.34
C GLU A 204 19.78 -27.51 15.32
N GLU A 205 21.01 -27.03 15.22
CA GLU A 205 22.20 -27.88 15.30
C GLU A 205 22.23 -28.67 16.61
N LYS A 206 22.06 -27.98 17.76
CA LYS A 206 22.04 -28.61 19.09
C LYS A 206 20.87 -29.56 19.29
N TYR A 207 19.70 -29.27 18.73
CA TYR A 207 18.52 -30.16 18.78
C TYR A 207 18.76 -31.44 17.96
N ASN A 208 19.38 -31.31 16.79
CA ASN A 208 19.72 -32.44 15.93
C ASN A 208 20.78 -33.36 16.57
N GLU A 209 21.72 -32.77 17.34
CA GLU A 209 22.75 -33.56 18.05
C GLU A 209 22.21 -34.31 19.26
N ILE A 210 21.35 -33.68 20.07
CA ILE A 210 21.00 -34.17 21.43
C ILE A 210 19.52 -34.59 21.53
N SER A 211 18.65 -34.18 20.59
CA SER A 211 17.19 -34.44 20.57
C SER A 211 16.49 -34.06 21.90
N SER A 212 16.92 -32.97 22.54
CA SER A 212 16.43 -32.53 23.84
C SER A 212 15.20 -31.64 23.72
N GLU A 213 14.15 -31.94 24.49
CA GLU A 213 12.92 -31.16 24.57
C GLU A 213 13.17 -29.70 25.03
N VAL A 214 14.24 -29.47 25.78
CA VAL A 214 14.66 -28.12 26.20
C VAL A 214 15.12 -27.29 25.00
N PHE A 215 15.89 -27.89 24.09
CA PHE A 215 16.34 -27.18 22.89
C PHE A 215 15.18 -26.97 21.91
N LYS A 216 14.25 -27.91 21.82
CA LYS A 216 13.03 -27.77 21.03
C LYS A 216 12.20 -26.56 21.48
N ARG A 217 11.93 -26.43 22.78
CA ARG A 217 11.19 -25.28 23.34
C ARG A 217 11.89 -23.96 23.12
N ARG A 218 13.23 -23.92 23.20
CA ARG A 218 14.00 -22.70 22.89
C ARG A 218 13.93 -22.35 21.41
N LEU A 219 14.05 -23.34 20.56
CA LEU A 219 13.91 -23.19 19.11
C LEU A 219 12.54 -22.64 18.73
N ASP A 220 11.46 -23.22 19.27
CA ASP A 220 10.10 -22.77 19.02
C ASP A 220 9.90 -21.32 19.50
N LYS A 221 10.43 -20.97 20.68
CA LYS A 221 10.37 -19.59 21.17
C LYS A 221 11.12 -18.61 20.25
N LYS A 222 12.29 -18.98 19.75
CA LYS A 222 13.08 -18.14 18.84
C LYS A 222 12.44 -18.01 17.45
N ARG A 223 11.77 -19.05 16.99
CA ARG A 223 10.97 -18.99 15.77
C ARG A 223 9.78 -18.04 15.90
N ILE A 224 9.13 -17.99 17.08
CA ILE A 224 8.09 -17.00 17.36
C ILE A 224 8.67 -15.58 17.33
N GLU A 225 9.77 -15.34 18.04
CA GLU A 225 10.45 -14.04 18.07
C GLU A 225 10.86 -13.56 16.66
N LEU A 226 11.37 -14.46 15.81
CA LEU A 226 11.69 -14.16 14.41
C LEU A 226 10.47 -13.66 13.63
N ARG A 227 9.33 -14.31 13.84
CA ARG A 227 8.07 -13.95 13.16
C ARG A 227 7.60 -12.56 13.57
N GLU A 228 7.59 -12.26 14.88
CA GLU A 228 7.18 -10.97 15.42
C GLU A 228 8.04 -9.83 14.84
N LEU A 229 9.36 -10.02 14.81
CA LEU A 229 10.29 -9.04 14.24
C LEU A 229 10.10 -8.86 12.73
N THR A 230 9.83 -9.94 12.00
CA THR A 230 9.59 -9.88 10.55
C THR A 230 8.29 -9.13 10.23
N GLU A 231 7.25 -9.35 11.02
CA GLU A 231 5.99 -8.62 10.88
C GLU A 231 6.15 -7.12 11.19
N GLU A 232 6.87 -6.80 12.27
CA GLU A 232 7.15 -5.41 12.63
C GLU A 232 7.96 -4.71 11.52
N LEU A 233 8.94 -5.42 10.95
CA LEU A 233 9.71 -4.93 9.82
C LEU A 233 8.80 -4.62 8.62
N ALA A 234 7.94 -5.55 8.22
CA ALA A 234 7.06 -5.37 7.07
C ALA A 234 6.09 -4.19 7.24
N LYS A 235 5.52 -4.01 8.45
CA LYS A 235 4.67 -2.85 8.75
C LYS A 235 5.45 -1.54 8.67
N HIS A 236 6.66 -1.53 9.20
CA HIS A 236 7.51 -0.34 9.18
C HIS A 236 7.96 0.01 7.76
N GLU A 237 8.31 -0.99 6.95
CA GLU A 237 8.64 -0.84 5.52
C GLU A 237 7.50 -0.19 4.74
N GLN A 238 6.28 -0.67 4.92
CA GLN A 238 5.11 -0.12 4.23
C GLN A 238 4.85 1.34 4.64
N CYS A 239 4.94 1.66 5.94
CA CYS A 239 4.77 3.03 6.42
C CYS A 239 5.83 4.00 5.87
N LEU A 240 7.09 3.59 5.84
CA LEU A 240 8.17 4.38 5.27
C LEU A 240 7.95 4.62 3.79
N PHE A 241 7.53 3.59 3.07
CA PHE A 241 7.29 3.67 1.64
C PHE A 241 6.09 4.56 1.30
N ASP A 242 4.95 4.40 1.98
CA ASP A 242 3.76 5.25 1.80
C ASP A 242 4.10 6.74 2.02
N THR A 243 4.95 7.02 3.02
CA THR A 243 5.43 8.39 3.30
C THR A 243 6.34 8.91 2.19
N ALA A 244 7.26 8.06 1.68
CA ALA A 244 8.14 8.42 0.58
C ALA A 244 7.36 8.70 -0.72
N VAL A 245 6.33 7.92 -1.02
CA VAL A 245 5.42 8.16 -2.16
C VAL A 245 4.79 9.55 -2.06
N ARG A 246 4.28 9.91 -0.88
CA ARG A 246 3.68 11.22 -0.67
C ARG A 246 4.69 12.35 -0.80
N MET A 247 5.89 12.20 -0.24
CA MET A 247 6.95 13.20 -0.38
C MET A 247 7.39 13.39 -1.84
N ALA A 248 7.43 12.31 -2.61
CA ALA A 248 7.77 12.37 -4.03
C ALA A 248 6.77 13.19 -4.85
N GLN A 249 5.51 13.28 -4.45
CA GLN A 249 4.49 14.10 -5.11
C GLN A 249 4.81 15.60 -5.05
N TYR A 250 5.50 16.04 -3.99
CA TYR A 250 5.89 17.44 -3.83
C TYR A 250 7.23 17.79 -4.48
N ALA A 251 7.96 16.81 -4.99
CA ALA A 251 9.22 17.06 -5.67
C ALA A 251 8.97 17.83 -6.98
N GLY A 252 9.63 18.99 -7.10
CA GLY A 252 9.46 19.89 -8.24
C GLY A 252 8.34 20.92 -8.08
N GLU A 253 7.63 20.94 -6.96
CA GLU A 253 6.65 21.98 -6.62
C GLU A 253 7.27 23.05 -5.70
N ARG A 254 6.59 24.20 -5.60
CA ARG A 254 6.98 25.25 -4.64
C ARG A 254 6.48 24.82 -3.25
N VAL A 255 7.39 24.32 -2.43
CA VAL A 255 7.09 23.88 -1.05
C VAL A 255 7.72 24.84 -0.03
N SER A 256 7.19 24.83 1.20
CA SER A 256 7.75 25.65 2.28
C SER A 256 9.16 25.17 2.69
N LEU A 257 9.98 26.06 3.25
CA LEU A 257 11.31 25.70 3.78
C LEU A 257 11.20 24.64 4.88
N ARG A 258 10.12 24.66 5.67
CA ARG A 258 9.85 23.67 6.71
C ARG A 258 9.63 22.28 6.09
N MET A 259 8.80 22.21 5.06
CA MET A 259 8.51 20.99 4.35
C MET A 259 9.75 20.43 3.66
N GLN A 260 10.58 21.27 3.03
CA GLN A 260 11.87 20.87 2.44
C GLN A 260 12.76 20.20 3.48
N LYS A 261 12.93 20.83 4.65
CA LYS A 261 13.72 20.28 5.74
C LYS A 261 13.13 18.98 6.32
N ALA A 262 11.80 18.88 6.40
CA ALA A 262 11.16 17.65 6.86
C ALA A 262 11.38 16.50 5.87
N ILE A 263 11.32 16.76 4.56
CA ILE A 263 11.66 15.79 3.51
C ILE A 263 13.12 15.36 3.63
N GLU A 264 14.06 16.32 3.76
CA GLU A 264 15.48 16.01 3.96
C GLU A 264 15.74 15.12 5.19
N LEU A 265 15.09 15.42 6.32
CA LEU A 265 15.20 14.62 7.55
C LEU A 265 14.63 13.21 7.33
N PHE A 266 13.52 13.07 6.66
CA PHE A 266 12.95 11.78 6.34
C PHE A 266 13.87 10.97 5.40
N GLU A 267 14.41 11.59 4.34
CA GLU A 267 15.35 10.94 3.41
C GLU A 267 16.60 10.38 4.11
N ILE A 268 17.07 11.03 5.18
CA ILE A 268 18.18 10.51 5.98
C ILE A 268 17.75 9.57 7.12
N GLY A 269 16.49 9.16 7.17
CA GLY A 269 15.93 8.20 8.11
C GLY A 269 15.53 8.79 9.46
N LYS A 270 15.57 10.12 9.66
CA LYS A 270 15.25 10.80 10.91
C LYS A 270 13.77 11.16 11.01
N VAL A 271 12.89 10.15 11.02
CA VAL A 271 11.43 10.30 10.96
C VAL A 271 10.88 11.13 12.12
N SER A 272 11.34 10.88 13.36
CA SER A 272 10.88 11.63 14.54
C SER A 272 11.27 13.10 14.49
N GLU A 273 12.47 13.44 13.97
CA GLU A 273 12.90 14.84 13.79
C GLU A 273 12.07 15.54 12.72
N ALA A 274 11.75 14.85 11.62
CA ALA A 274 10.86 15.36 10.57
C ALA A 274 9.46 15.65 11.12
N ASN A 275 8.93 14.75 11.95
CA ASN A 275 7.63 14.94 12.61
C ASN A 275 7.64 16.14 13.56
N MET A 276 8.63 16.25 14.44
CA MET A 276 8.76 17.39 15.35
C MET A 276 8.83 18.73 14.60
N LEU A 277 9.50 18.76 13.44
CA LEU A 277 9.58 19.95 12.62
C LEU A 277 8.20 20.37 12.06
N LEU A 278 7.33 19.39 11.77
CA LEU A 278 5.97 19.60 11.25
C LEU A 278 4.93 19.87 12.35
N GLU A 279 5.22 19.61 13.62
CA GLU A 279 4.29 19.87 14.76
C GLU A 279 3.81 21.31 14.84
N GLY A 280 4.64 22.28 14.41
CA GLY A 280 4.27 23.70 14.35
C GLY A 280 3.27 24.07 13.24
N SER A 281 3.00 23.16 12.28
CA SER A 281 2.23 23.46 11.06
C SER A 281 0.79 23.91 11.35
N GLU A 282 0.14 23.33 12.36
CA GLU A 282 -1.22 23.67 12.77
C GLU A 282 -1.32 25.11 13.30
N ARG A 283 -0.36 25.48 14.16
CA ARG A 283 -0.29 26.85 14.71
C ARG A 283 -0.04 27.90 13.63
N ASP A 284 0.85 27.57 12.68
CA ASP A 284 1.17 28.49 11.59
C ASP A 284 0.01 28.57 10.59
N ALA A 285 -0.70 27.47 10.37
CA ALA A 285 -1.91 27.45 9.58
C ALA A 285 -3.02 28.33 10.22
N GLU A 286 -3.21 28.23 11.54
CA GLU A 286 -4.16 29.08 12.28
C GLU A 286 -3.78 30.56 12.27
N ALA A 287 -2.47 30.86 12.41
CA ALA A 287 -1.97 32.23 12.32
C ALA A 287 -2.19 32.79 10.91
N SER A 288 -1.85 32.02 9.87
CA SER A 288 -2.04 32.38 8.46
C SER A 288 -3.52 32.59 8.13
N LEU A 289 -4.40 31.74 8.68
CA LEU A 289 -5.85 31.89 8.54
C LEU A 289 -6.38 33.14 9.25
N ALA A 290 -5.87 33.45 10.45
CA ALA A 290 -6.23 34.66 11.17
C ALA A 290 -5.78 35.91 10.40
N GLU A 291 -4.59 35.91 9.80
CA GLU A 291 -4.12 36.97 8.92
C GLU A 291 -4.95 37.08 7.64
N TYR A 292 -5.29 35.95 7.01
CA TYR A 292 -6.19 35.91 5.85
C TYR A 292 -7.57 36.48 6.17
N ARG A 293 -8.18 36.09 7.31
CA ARG A 293 -9.46 36.64 7.78
C ARG A 293 -9.40 38.15 8.01
N LYS A 294 -8.26 38.68 8.46
CA LYS A 294 -8.00 40.12 8.62
C LYS A 294 -7.70 40.83 7.31
N ALA A 295 -7.06 40.13 6.38
CA ALA A 295 -6.50 40.71 5.15
C ALA A 295 -7.24 40.28 3.88
N LYS A 296 -8.57 40.06 3.95
CA LYS A 296 -9.41 39.75 2.79
C LYS A 296 -9.24 40.73 1.61
N CYS A 297 -8.50 41.84 1.82
CA CYS A 297 -8.12 42.85 0.81
C CYS A 297 -6.73 42.69 0.19
N ILE A 298 -5.87 41.75 0.64
CA ILE A 298 -4.52 41.50 0.09
C ILE A 298 -4.43 40.01 -0.36
N LEU A 299 -5.17 39.71 -1.40
CA LEU A 299 -5.66 38.34 -1.65
C LEU A 299 -4.63 37.33 -2.17
N GLU A 300 -3.58 37.71 -2.90
CA GLU A 300 -2.77 36.73 -3.64
C GLU A 300 -1.58 36.16 -2.83
N ALA A 301 -0.87 36.99 -2.08
CA ALA A 301 0.33 36.53 -1.35
C ALA A 301 0.01 35.62 -0.14
N ASN A 302 -1.14 35.81 0.53
CA ASN A 302 -1.53 34.99 1.68
C ASN A 302 -2.13 33.65 1.26
N ARG A 303 -2.72 33.57 0.07
CA ARG A 303 -3.26 32.32 -0.49
C ARG A 303 -2.17 31.26 -0.70
N ASP A 304 -1.02 31.67 -1.24
CA ASP A 304 0.11 30.78 -1.45
C ASP A 304 0.64 30.22 -0.12
N ASN A 305 0.68 31.02 0.94
CA ASN A 305 1.12 30.56 2.26
C ASN A 305 0.16 29.52 2.86
N ILE A 306 -1.14 29.69 2.67
CA ILE A 306 -2.15 28.76 3.18
C ILE A 306 -2.10 27.43 2.40
N VAL A 307 -1.90 27.49 1.08
CA VAL A 307 -1.71 26.29 0.27
C VAL A 307 -0.48 25.50 0.77
N CYS A 308 0.64 26.21 1.05
CA CYS A 308 1.80 25.54 1.65
C CYS A 308 1.50 24.92 3.02
N SER A 309 0.70 25.58 3.86
CA SER A 309 0.29 25.02 5.18
C SER A 309 -0.61 23.80 5.05
N ILE A 310 -1.48 23.76 4.05
CA ILE A 310 -2.28 22.59 3.71
C ILE A 310 -1.36 21.41 3.35
N ASP A 311 -0.38 21.64 2.48
CA ASP A 311 0.56 20.59 2.05
C ASP A 311 1.44 20.10 3.22
N GLU A 312 1.85 21.00 4.13
CA GLU A 312 2.55 20.63 5.38
C GLU A 312 1.70 19.73 6.28
N LEU A 313 0.41 20.02 6.45
CA LEU A 313 -0.48 19.20 7.26
C LEU A 313 -0.79 17.84 6.62
N MET A 314 -0.90 17.78 5.29
CA MET A 314 -1.03 16.52 4.56
C MET A 314 0.21 15.65 4.75
N LEU A 315 1.40 16.25 4.64
CA LEU A 315 2.65 15.55 4.92
C LEU A 315 2.75 15.10 6.37
N LYS A 316 2.35 15.97 7.32
CA LYS A 316 2.32 15.64 8.75
C LYS A 316 1.47 14.39 9.00
N ALA A 317 0.27 14.29 8.41
CA ALA A 317 -0.57 13.10 8.57
C ALA A 317 0.15 11.81 8.15
N SER A 318 0.93 11.84 7.06
CA SER A 318 1.70 10.67 6.60
C SER A 318 2.89 10.35 7.51
N VAL A 319 3.64 11.37 7.94
CA VAL A 319 4.78 11.22 8.85
C VAL A 319 4.32 10.68 10.19
N MET A 320 3.18 11.14 10.72
CA MET A 320 2.59 10.63 11.96
C MET A 320 2.27 9.13 11.88
N LEU A 321 1.77 8.64 10.75
CA LEU A 321 1.50 7.21 10.56
C LEU A 321 2.78 6.37 10.52
N ALA A 322 3.90 6.95 10.08
CA ALA A 322 5.22 6.30 10.06
C ALA A 322 5.99 6.41 11.39
N ASP A 323 5.57 7.29 12.29
CA ASP A 323 6.26 7.54 13.57
C ASP A 323 5.89 6.48 14.61
N THR A 324 6.77 5.53 14.81
CA THR A 324 6.59 4.40 15.76
C THR A 324 6.79 4.80 17.24
N SER A 325 7.05 6.06 17.56
CA SER A 325 7.12 6.54 18.94
C SER A 325 5.75 6.64 19.62
N TYR A 326 4.66 6.60 18.84
CA TYR A 326 3.29 6.62 19.32
C TYR A 326 2.60 5.27 19.11
N GLU A 327 1.64 4.95 19.99
CA GLU A 327 0.75 3.80 19.82
C GLU A 327 -0.07 3.91 18.51
N PRO A 328 -0.39 2.78 17.84
CA PRO A 328 -1.08 2.78 16.55
C PRO A 328 -2.38 3.61 16.52
N ASP A 329 -3.22 3.48 17.54
CA ASP A 329 -4.50 4.20 17.61
C ASP A 329 -4.30 5.71 17.74
N VAL A 330 -3.27 6.13 18.50
CA VAL A 330 -2.92 7.55 18.67
C VAL A 330 -2.44 8.14 17.34
N ARG A 331 -1.62 7.40 16.59
CA ARG A 331 -1.16 7.82 15.25
C ARG A 331 -2.32 8.05 14.29
N ILE A 332 -3.28 7.13 14.28
CA ILE A 332 -4.47 7.22 13.42
C ILE A 332 -5.33 8.45 13.79
N GLU A 333 -5.54 8.70 15.08
CA GLU A 333 -6.31 9.87 15.56
C GLU A 333 -5.61 11.19 15.20
N LEU A 334 -4.30 11.27 15.38
CA LEU A 334 -3.51 12.46 15.04
C LEU A 334 -3.51 12.73 13.54
N ALA A 335 -3.40 11.69 12.71
CA ALA A 335 -3.51 11.81 11.27
C ALA A 335 -4.93 12.26 10.84
N ASP A 336 -5.99 11.69 11.42
CA ASP A 336 -7.38 12.12 11.19
C ASP A 336 -7.59 13.61 11.57
N SER A 337 -7.00 14.04 12.68
CA SER A 337 -7.04 15.45 13.09
C SER A 337 -6.38 16.37 12.07
N SER A 338 -5.23 15.97 11.54
CA SER A 338 -4.52 16.73 10.50
C SER A 338 -5.34 16.84 9.21
N PHE A 339 -5.96 15.76 8.75
CA PHE A 339 -6.85 15.79 7.57
C PHE A 339 -8.07 16.69 7.78
N ARG A 340 -8.69 16.63 8.95
CA ARG A 340 -9.85 17.53 9.26
C ARG A 340 -9.45 18.99 9.23
N LYS A 341 -8.25 19.32 9.75
CA LYS A 341 -7.76 20.70 9.73
C LYS A 341 -7.44 21.16 8.29
N VAL A 342 -6.91 20.26 7.45
CA VAL A 342 -6.69 20.53 6.02
C VAL A 342 -8.01 20.88 5.32
N ILE A 343 -9.08 20.11 5.57
CA ILE A 343 -10.38 20.33 4.95
C ILE A 343 -10.97 21.67 5.42
N GLU A 344 -10.89 21.99 6.71
CA GLU A 344 -11.32 23.28 7.27
C GLU A 344 -10.61 24.44 6.56
N LEU A 345 -9.28 24.38 6.46
CA LEU A 345 -8.48 25.40 5.80
C LEU A 345 -8.82 25.53 4.32
N ALA A 346 -8.95 24.40 3.62
CA ALA A 346 -9.29 24.34 2.23
C ALA A 346 -10.63 25.01 1.91
N CYS A 347 -11.65 24.73 2.73
CA CYS A 347 -12.97 25.33 2.60
C CYS A 347 -12.96 26.85 2.87
N GLU A 348 -12.27 27.29 3.95
CA GLU A 348 -12.25 28.71 4.32
C GLU A 348 -11.46 29.58 3.34
N CYS A 349 -10.39 29.03 2.77
CA CYS A 349 -9.46 29.80 1.93
C CYS A 349 -9.82 29.81 0.46
N GLY A 350 -10.84 29.04 0.05
CA GLY A 350 -11.29 28.97 -1.34
C GLY A 350 -10.18 28.52 -2.27
N ILE A 351 -9.46 27.44 -1.94
CA ILE A 351 -8.50 26.80 -2.83
C ILE A 351 -9.18 26.35 -4.12
N SER A 352 -8.39 25.97 -5.15
CA SER A 352 -9.02 25.45 -6.36
C SER A 352 -9.86 24.21 -6.04
N LYS A 353 -10.96 24.04 -6.75
CA LYS A 353 -11.86 22.92 -6.56
C LYS A 353 -11.16 21.58 -6.88
N GLU A 354 -10.25 21.59 -7.85
CA GLU A 354 -9.44 20.44 -8.23
C GLU A 354 -8.57 19.98 -7.04
N LYS A 355 -7.82 20.90 -6.43
CA LYS A 355 -6.97 20.60 -5.27
C LYS A 355 -7.82 20.15 -4.07
N TYR A 356 -9.01 20.71 -3.91
CA TYR A 356 -9.92 20.29 -2.85
C TYR A 356 -10.44 18.85 -3.07
N SER A 357 -10.78 18.48 -4.32
CA SER A 357 -11.14 17.11 -4.68
C SER A 357 -10.02 16.12 -4.37
N ASP A 358 -8.77 16.45 -4.72
CA ASP A 358 -7.62 15.61 -4.42
C ASP A 358 -7.43 15.38 -2.92
N ILE A 359 -7.57 16.42 -2.10
CA ILE A 359 -7.51 16.32 -0.64
C ILE A 359 -8.60 15.39 -0.10
N LEU A 360 -9.84 15.52 -0.57
CA LEU A 360 -10.93 14.67 -0.15
C LEU A 360 -10.71 13.21 -0.53
N LYS A 361 -10.16 12.94 -1.73
CA LYS A 361 -9.80 11.57 -2.18
C LYS A 361 -8.74 10.94 -1.29
N GLU A 362 -7.71 11.68 -0.92
CA GLU A 362 -6.68 11.19 0.00
C GLU A 362 -7.25 10.90 1.40
N TYR A 363 -8.10 11.79 1.89
CA TYR A 363 -8.76 11.58 3.18
C TYR A 363 -9.71 10.39 3.14
N TYR A 364 -10.43 10.18 2.03
CA TYR A 364 -11.26 9.00 1.82
C TYR A 364 -10.42 7.71 1.92
N LEU A 365 -9.30 7.63 1.20
CA LEU A 365 -8.42 6.46 1.22
C LEU A 365 -7.88 6.18 2.63
N PHE A 366 -7.51 7.22 3.37
CA PHE A 366 -7.14 7.10 4.77
C PHE A 366 -8.28 6.53 5.62
N LEU A 367 -9.49 7.08 5.51
CA LEU A 367 -10.65 6.64 6.29
C LEU A 367 -11.06 5.19 5.98
N GLU A 368 -10.99 4.78 4.71
CA GLU A 368 -11.23 3.41 4.28
C GLU A 368 -10.20 2.44 4.87
N LYS A 369 -8.91 2.76 4.73
CA LYS A 369 -7.78 1.95 5.25
C LYS A 369 -7.93 1.67 6.76
N TYR A 370 -8.40 2.64 7.52
CA TYR A 370 -8.57 2.53 8.98
C TYR A 370 -10.02 2.27 9.42
N ALA A 371 -10.86 1.78 8.52
CA ALA A 371 -12.24 1.35 8.78
C ALA A 371 -13.16 2.44 9.42
N LYS A 372 -12.90 3.71 9.14
CA LYS A 372 -13.74 4.86 9.60
C LYS A 372 -14.89 5.11 8.61
N TYR A 373 -15.70 4.09 8.32
CA TYR A 373 -16.63 4.06 7.19
C TYR A 373 -17.73 5.13 7.21
N GLU A 374 -18.21 5.57 8.37
CA GLU A 374 -19.22 6.65 8.45
C GLU A 374 -18.67 7.97 7.91
N LYS A 375 -17.44 8.31 8.31
CA LYS A 375 -16.75 9.50 7.80
C LYS A 375 -16.40 9.32 6.32
N ALA A 376 -15.92 8.14 5.93
CA ALA A 376 -15.60 7.80 4.54
C ALA A 376 -16.81 8.01 3.61
N MET A 377 -18.03 7.62 4.04
CA MET A 377 -19.26 7.85 3.28
C MET A 377 -19.57 9.34 3.07
N SER A 378 -19.36 10.15 4.10
CA SER A 378 -19.58 11.61 3.98
C SER A 378 -18.60 12.23 2.98
N VAL A 379 -17.32 11.87 3.09
CA VAL A 379 -16.25 12.37 2.21
C VAL A 379 -16.47 11.90 0.77
N ALA A 380 -16.80 10.63 0.55
CA ALA A 380 -17.06 10.09 -0.80
C ALA A 380 -18.23 10.77 -1.51
N LYS A 381 -19.30 11.12 -0.76
CA LYS A 381 -20.42 11.88 -1.33
C LYS A 381 -20.05 13.32 -1.67
N GLU A 382 -19.20 13.94 -0.87
CA GLU A 382 -18.69 15.28 -1.13
C GLU A 382 -17.78 15.28 -2.36
N CYS A 383 -16.88 14.26 -2.49
CA CYS A 383 -16.07 14.05 -3.70
C CYS A 383 -16.96 13.94 -4.94
N LEU A 384 -17.96 13.08 -4.91
CA LEU A 384 -18.88 12.86 -6.03
C LEU A 384 -19.57 14.16 -6.50
N GLU A 385 -20.05 14.96 -5.56
CA GLU A 385 -20.73 16.22 -5.91
C GLU A 385 -19.75 17.23 -6.50
N LEU A 386 -18.54 17.29 -5.95
CA LEU A 386 -17.50 18.19 -6.42
C LEU A 386 -16.97 17.75 -7.80
N ASP A 387 -16.68 16.47 -7.98
CA ASP A 387 -16.14 15.95 -9.23
C ASP A 387 -17.16 16.02 -10.39
N ARG A 388 -18.44 15.90 -10.08
CA ARG A 388 -19.51 16.19 -11.07
C ARG A 388 -19.47 17.64 -11.57
N GLN A 389 -19.15 18.58 -10.70
CA GLN A 389 -19.06 20.00 -11.08
C GLN A 389 -17.77 20.31 -11.86
N LEU A 390 -16.68 19.62 -11.53
CA LEU A 390 -15.35 19.84 -12.13
C LEU A 390 -15.20 19.17 -13.48
N PHE A 391 -15.50 17.88 -13.53
CA PHE A 391 -15.17 17.02 -14.66
C PHE A 391 -16.41 16.60 -15.45
N GLY A 392 -17.60 16.93 -14.92
CA GLY A 392 -18.87 16.52 -15.52
C GLY A 392 -19.34 15.13 -15.06
N ILE A 393 -20.60 14.83 -15.30
CA ILE A 393 -21.26 13.59 -14.82
C ILE A 393 -20.74 12.30 -15.47
N ARG A 394 -19.95 12.42 -16.53
CA ARG A 394 -19.40 11.29 -17.32
C ARG A 394 -17.89 11.35 -17.37
N SER A 395 -17.28 11.42 -16.21
CA SER A 395 -15.83 11.41 -16.06
C SER A 395 -15.36 10.18 -15.29
N GLU A 396 -14.07 9.87 -15.40
CA GLU A 396 -13.44 8.76 -14.68
C GLU A 396 -13.50 9.00 -13.16
N GLU A 397 -13.30 10.23 -12.72
CA GLU A 397 -13.34 10.64 -11.33
C GLU A 397 -14.71 10.35 -10.71
N VAL A 398 -15.77 10.76 -11.39
CA VAL A 398 -17.15 10.50 -10.97
C VAL A 398 -17.46 9.00 -10.95
N ALA A 399 -16.93 8.23 -11.91
CA ALA A 399 -17.08 6.78 -11.91
C ALA A 399 -16.35 6.13 -10.72
N GLN A 400 -15.18 6.65 -10.35
CA GLN A 400 -14.43 6.17 -9.18
C GLN A 400 -15.17 6.48 -7.89
N ASP A 401 -15.76 7.67 -7.75
CA ASP A 401 -16.53 8.05 -6.56
C ASP A 401 -17.76 7.16 -6.37
N TYR A 402 -18.49 6.87 -7.45
CA TYR A 402 -19.58 5.90 -7.40
C TYR A 402 -19.10 4.52 -6.95
N ASN A 403 -17.97 4.05 -7.48
CA ASN A 403 -17.40 2.77 -7.06
C ASN A 403 -17.07 2.78 -5.55
N ASN A 404 -16.46 3.85 -5.04
CA ASN A 404 -16.09 4.00 -3.63
C ASN A 404 -17.33 4.00 -2.71
N ILE A 405 -18.39 4.71 -3.10
CA ILE A 405 -19.67 4.70 -2.39
C ILE A 405 -20.28 3.30 -2.40
N GLY A 406 -20.22 2.59 -3.53
CA GLY A 406 -20.67 1.21 -3.67
C GLY A 406 -19.95 0.26 -2.71
N ILE A 407 -18.64 0.39 -2.55
CA ILE A 407 -17.82 -0.39 -1.60
C ILE A 407 -18.33 -0.20 -0.17
N ILE A 408 -18.57 1.04 0.26
CA ILE A 408 -19.06 1.31 1.62
C ILE A 408 -20.46 0.71 1.84
N TYR A 409 -21.38 0.84 0.88
CA TYR A 409 -22.71 0.24 0.98
C TYR A 409 -22.65 -1.28 1.06
N ASN A 410 -21.78 -1.93 0.29
CA ASN A 410 -21.63 -3.38 0.29
C ASN A 410 -21.02 -3.91 1.60
N HIS A 411 -19.86 -3.38 1.98
CA HIS A 411 -19.07 -3.97 3.06
C HIS A 411 -19.50 -3.54 4.45
N TYR A 412 -19.86 -2.26 4.64
CA TYR A 412 -20.19 -1.71 5.94
C TYR A 412 -21.69 -1.75 6.24
N GLN A 413 -22.51 -1.21 5.34
CA GLN A 413 -23.95 -1.12 5.57
C GLN A 413 -24.72 -2.35 5.14
N ARG A 414 -24.11 -3.26 4.37
CA ARG A 414 -24.75 -4.41 3.72
C ARG A 414 -26.02 -4.03 2.96
N ASN A 415 -26.03 -2.82 2.43
CA ASN A 415 -27.13 -2.30 1.61
C ASN A 415 -26.85 -2.61 0.15
N TYR A 416 -27.12 -3.86 -0.23
CA TYR A 416 -26.84 -4.39 -1.56
C TYR A 416 -27.55 -3.64 -2.70
N PRO A 417 -28.83 -3.21 -2.57
CA PRO A 417 -29.46 -2.43 -3.62
C PRO A 417 -28.72 -1.12 -3.93
N LEU A 418 -28.33 -0.34 -2.91
CA LEU A 418 -27.59 0.90 -3.10
C LEU A 418 -26.16 0.65 -3.57
N ALA A 419 -25.52 -0.45 -3.15
CA ALA A 419 -24.23 -0.85 -3.67
C ALA A 419 -24.30 -1.11 -5.19
N LEU A 420 -25.26 -1.91 -5.64
CA LEU A 420 -25.48 -2.22 -7.05
C LEU A 420 -25.80 -0.97 -7.85
N GLU A 421 -26.66 -0.07 -7.37
CA GLU A 421 -26.97 1.18 -8.03
C GLU A 421 -25.70 2.00 -8.31
N ASN A 422 -24.86 2.15 -7.30
CA ASN A 422 -23.63 2.91 -7.42
C ASN A 422 -22.62 2.22 -8.35
N TYR A 423 -22.46 0.90 -8.25
CA TYR A 423 -21.60 0.17 -9.17
C TYR A 423 -22.09 0.22 -10.62
N HIS A 424 -23.41 0.16 -10.87
CA HIS A 424 -23.94 0.32 -12.22
C HIS A 424 -23.74 1.73 -12.78
N ASN A 425 -23.82 2.77 -11.94
CA ASN A 425 -23.49 4.12 -12.34
C ASN A 425 -22.00 4.23 -12.72
N SER A 426 -21.11 3.68 -11.90
CA SER A 426 -19.68 3.60 -12.20
C SER A 426 -19.41 2.83 -13.50
N LEU A 427 -20.03 1.65 -13.66
CA LEU A 427 -19.87 0.81 -14.83
C LEU A 427 -20.33 1.52 -16.10
N GLY A 428 -21.51 2.15 -16.08
CA GLY A 428 -22.05 2.86 -17.23
C GLY A 428 -21.12 3.97 -17.73
N ILE A 429 -20.57 4.75 -16.79
CA ILE A 429 -19.60 5.81 -17.13
C ILE A 429 -18.31 5.22 -17.69
N ARG A 430 -17.74 4.18 -17.04
CA ARG A 430 -16.48 3.58 -17.49
C ARG A 430 -16.59 2.91 -18.85
N LEU A 431 -17.72 2.23 -19.13
CA LEU A 431 -18.00 1.66 -20.45
C LEU A 431 -18.02 2.74 -21.53
N GLU A 432 -18.63 3.90 -21.24
CA GLU A 432 -18.71 5.00 -22.20
C GLU A 432 -17.37 5.71 -22.42
N VAL A 433 -16.60 5.91 -21.36
CA VAL A 433 -15.36 6.71 -21.39
C VAL A 433 -14.15 5.87 -21.81
N MET A 434 -14.04 4.63 -21.33
CA MET A 434 -12.85 3.78 -21.47
C MET A 434 -13.08 2.58 -22.42
N GLY A 435 -14.35 2.20 -22.68
CA GLY A 435 -14.69 1.02 -23.46
C GLY A 435 -14.77 -0.27 -22.65
N GLU A 436 -15.28 -1.34 -23.29
CA GLU A 436 -15.60 -2.60 -22.61
C GLU A 436 -14.39 -3.39 -22.11
N HIS A 437 -13.21 -3.21 -22.74
CA HIS A 437 -12.00 -4.00 -22.46
C HIS A 437 -11.05 -3.32 -21.47
N HIS A 438 -11.48 -2.22 -20.82
CA HIS A 438 -10.62 -1.52 -19.89
C HIS A 438 -10.56 -2.24 -18.53
N PRO A 439 -9.38 -2.41 -17.90
CA PRO A 439 -9.24 -3.09 -16.61
C PRO A 439 -10.11 -2.54 -15.48
N ASP A 440 -10.37 -1.24 -15.46
CA ASP A 440 -11.23 -0.64 -14.45
C ASP A 440 -12.70 -1.01 -14.61
N VAL A 441 -13.12 -1.39 -15.81
CA VAL A 441 -14.46 -2.00 -16.06
C VAL A 441 -14.51 -3.39 -15.41
N ALA A 442 -13.43 -4.18 -15.52
CA ALA A 442 -13.33 -5.49 -14.86
C ALA A 442 -13.45 -5.39 -13.35
N LYS A 443 -12.80 -4.39 -12.73
CA LYS A 443 -12.90 -4.16 -11.27
C LYS A 443 -14.36 -3.92 -10.83
N VAL A 444 -15.13 -3.17 -11.61
CA VAL A 444 -16.53 -2.91 -11.26
C VAL A 444 -17.36 -4.17 -11.43
N TYR A 445 -17.17 -4.96 -12.49
CA TYR A 445 -17.83 -6.26 -12.64
C TYR A 445 -17.50 -7.19 -11.47
N ASN A 446 -16.23 -7.25 -11.04
CA ASN A 446 -15.85 -8.02 -9.88
C ASN A 446 -16.59 -7.55 -8.61
N ASN A 447 -16.69 -6.25 -8.37
CA ASN A 447 -17.40 -5.69 -7.22
C ASN A 447 -18.91 -6.00 -7.26
N ILE A 448 -19.53 -5.92 -8.44
CA ILE A 448 -20.93 -6.34 -8.65
C ILE A 448 -21.09 -7.84 -8.34
N GLY A 449 -20.16 -8.67 -8.81
CA GLY A 449 -20.10 -10.10 -8.51
C GLY A 449 -20.06 -10.38 -7.01
N VAL A 450 -19.25 -9.64 -6.24
CA VAL A 450 -19.18 -9.73 -4.77
C VAL A 450 -20.54 -9.39 -4.13
N VAL A 451 -21.26 -8.39 -4.62
CA VAL A 451 -22.59 -8.07 -4.08
C VAL A 451 -23.58 -9.21 -4.33
N TYR A 452 -23.63 -9.75 -5.55
CA TYR A 452 -24.51 -10.88 -5.85
C TYR A 452 -24.14 -12.15 -5.07
N TYR A 453 -22.84 -12.40 -4.87
CA TYR A 453 -22.38 -13.47 -3.99
C TYR A 453 -22.90 -13.27 -2.56
N ASN A 454 -22.80 -12.07 -2.00
CA ASN A 454 -23.32 -11.77 -0.65
C ASN A 454 -24.85 -11.95 -0.54
N GLN A 455 -25.58 -11.72 -1.63
CA GLN A 455 -27.02 -11.99 -1.75
C GLN A 455 -27.34 -13.47 -1.99
N LYS A 456 -26.32 -14.32 -2.19
CA LYS A 456 -26.44 -15.73 -2.58
C LYS A 456 -27.01 -15.97 -3.98
N GLU A 457 -27.00 -14.93 -4.83
CA GLU A 457 -27.38 -14.98 -6.24
C GLU A 457 -26.19 -15.46 -7.09
N TYR A 458 -25.81 -16.72 -6.88
CA TYR A 458 -24.57 -17.31 -7.40
C TYR A 458 -24.45 -17.27 -8.92
N SER A 459 -25.57 -17.39 -9.63
CA SER A 459 -25.57 -17.32 -11.11
C SER A 459 -25.17 -15.93 -11.62
N LEU A 460 -25.70 -14.88 -10.99
CA LEU A 460 -25.37 -13.49 -11.35
C LEU A 460 -23.94 -13.13 -10.91
N ALA A 461 -23.52 -13.64 -9.76
CA ALA A 461 -22.12 -13.48 -9.31
C ALA A 461 -21.16 -14.08 -10.34
N MET A 462 -21.42 -15.31 -10.79
CA MET A 462 -20.61 -16.01 -11.78
C MET A 462 -20.54 -15.27 -13.12
N GLU A 463 -21.69 -14.77 -13.60
CA GLU A 463 -21.73 -13.97 -14.85
C GLU A 463 -20.81 -12.75 -14.76
N ASN A 464 -20.89 -12.00 -13.66
CA ASN A 464 -20.08 -10.80 -13.50
C ASN A 464 -18.58 -11.11 -13.29
N TYR A 465 -18.26 -12.17 -12.53
CA TYR A 465 -16.87 -12.59 -12.39
C TYR A 465 -16.26 -13.08 -13.72
N ASN A 466 -17.03 -13.82 -14.55
CA ASN A 466 -16.54 -14.24 -15.85
C ASN A 466 -16.28 -13.04 -16.78
N ARG A 467 -17.15 -12.04 -16.80
CA ARG A 467 -16.91 -10.79 -17.56
C ARG A 467 -15.64 -10.08 -17.06
N SER A 468 -15.46 -10.02 -15.74
CA SER A 468 -14.23 -9.46 -15.14
C SER A 468 -12.99 -10.26 -15.57
N LEU A 469 -13.07 -11.59 -15.53
CA LEU A 469 -11.99 -12.48 -15.92
C LEU A 469 -11.59 -12.30 -17.39
N ASP A 470 -12.58 -12.30 -18.29
CA ASP A 470 -12.34 -12.15 -19.73
C ASP A 470 -11.59 -10.84 -20.03
N ILE A 471 -12.03 -9.74 -19.42
CA ILE A 471 -11.39 -8.43 -19.59
C ILE A 471 -9.95 -8.44 -18.99
N CYS A 472 -9.77 -9.02 -17.81
CA CYS A 472 -8.43 -9.09 -17.18
C CYS A 472 -7.48 -9.96 -18.01
N LEU A 473 -7.94 -11.10 -18.53
CA LEU A 473 -7.13 -11.96 -19.39
C LEU A 473 -6.70 -11.27 -20.69
N GLU A 474 -7.62 -10.52 -21.30
CA GLU A 474 -7.32 -9.76 -22.52
C GLU A 474 -6.35 -8.61 -22.25
N ALA A 475 -6.50 -7.90 -21.13
CA ALA A 475 -5.70 -6.74 -20.82
C ALA A 475 -4.31 -7.07 -20.28
N PHE A 476 -4.18 -8.12 -19.46
CA PHE A 476 -2.98 -8.40 -18.68
C PHE A 476 -2.35 -9.78 -18.97
N GLY A 477 -3.09 -10.69 -19.62
CA GLY A 477 -2.68 -12.08 -19.77
C GLY A 477 -2.89 -12.92 -18.52
N ASP A 478 -2.44 -14.19 -18.58
CA ASP A 478 -2.78 -15.22 -17.58
C ASP A 478 -2.10 -15.05 -16.21
N SER A 479 -1.07 -14.23 -16.11
CA SER A 479 -0.19 -14.16 -14.92
C SER A 479 -0.34 -12.84 -14.14
N HIS A 480 -1.55 -12.29 -14.07
CA HIS A 480 -1.80 -11.02 -13.37
C HIS A 480 -2.58 -11.24 -12.05
N PRO A 481 -2.29 -10.46 -10.97
CA PRO A 481 -3.01 -10.59 -9.69
C PRO A 481 -4.53 -10.43 -9.80
N ASP A 482 -5.01 -9.54 -10.66
CA ASP A 482 -6.45 -9.34 -10.86
C ASP A 482 -7.12 -10.58 -11.47
N VAL A 483 -6.41 -11.32 -12.33
CA VAL A 483 -6.86 -12.62 -12.87
C VAL A 483 -6.94 -13.66 -11.75
N ALA A 484 -5.91 -13.74 -10.90
CA ALA A 484 -5.88 -14.65 -9.76
C ALA A 484 -7.00 -14.33 -8.75
N SER A 485 -7.21 -13.05 -8.43
CA SER A 485 -8.31 -12.62 -7.56
C SER A 485 -9.67 -13.01 -8.11
N THR A 486 -9.88 -12.86 -9.42
CA THR A 486 -11.15 -13.23 -10.06
C THR A 486 -11.34 -14.75 -10.06
N TYR A 487 -10.31 -15.56 -10.34
CA TYR A 487 -10.38 -17.03 -10.19
C TYR A 487 -10.71 -17.42 -8.76
N ASN A 488 -10.09 -16.81 -7.75
CA ASN A 488 -10.42 -17.08 -6.36
C ASN A 488 -11.90 -16.81 -6.06
N ASN A 489 -12.46 -15.71 -6.53
CA ASN A 489 -13.86 -15.36 -6.34
C ASN A 489 -14.81 -16.34 -7.05
N ILE A 490 -14.48 -16.76 -8.26
CA ILE A 490 -15.18 -17.83 -9.00
C ILE A 490 -15.16 -19.13 -8.19
N GLY A 491 -13.97 -19.50 -7.65
CA GLY A 491 -13.81 -20.67 -6.80
C GLY A 491 -14.69 -20.64 -5.56
N VAL A 492 -14.82 -19.48 -4.91
CA VAL A 492 -15.73 -19.30 -3.76
C VAL A 492 -17.20 -19.55 -4.16
N VAL A 493 -17.65 -19.12 -5.33
CA VAL A 493 -18.99 -19.40 -5.81
C VAL A 493 -19.20 -20.89 -6.06
N HIS A 494 -18.26 -21.57 -6.74
CA HIS A 494 -18.31 -23.02 -6.95
C HIS A 494 -18.34 -23.78 -5.62
N PHE A 495 -17.54 -23.35 -4.65
CA PHE A 495 -17.55 -23.94 -3.30
C PHE A 495 -18.93 -23.84 -2.64
N CYS A 496 -19.57 -22.67 -2.67
CA CYS A 496 -20.91 -22.46 -2.11
C CYS A 496 -21.98 -23.31 -2.82
N LYS A 497 -21.80 -23.57 -4.11
CA LYS A 497 -22.65 -24.46 -4.90
C LYS A 497 -22.32 -25.94 -4.70
N ARG A 498 -21.29 -26.27 -3.90
CA ARG A 498 -20.74 -27.62 -3.68
C ARG A 498 -20.14 -28.27 -4.93
N GLU A 499 -19.77 -27.50 -5.90
CA GLU A 499 -19.05 -27.89 -7.11
C GLU A 499 -17.54 -27.92 -6.80
N TYR A 500 -17.14 -28.89 -5.95
CA TYR A 500 -15.83 -28.90 -5.29
C TYR A 500 -14.65 -29.04 -6.27
N ASP A 501 -14.79 -29.82 -7.34
CA ASP A 501 -13.73 -30.00 -8.31
C ASP A 501 -13.47 -28.74 -9.13
N ASP A 502 -14.52 -27.97 -9.44
CA ASP A 502 -14.41 -26.68 -10.12
C ASP A 502 -13.82 -25.62 -9.17
N ALA A 503 -14.24 -25.63 -7.90
CA ALA A 503 -13.66 -24.75 -6.89
C ALA A 503 -12.13 -24.98 -6.73
N LEU A 504 -11.71 -26.25 -6.63
CA LEU A 504 -10.29 -26.60 -6.54
C LEU A 504 -9.52 -26.11 -7.76
N ARG A 505 -10.01 -26.35 -8.99
CA ARG A 505 -9.36 -25.86 -10.20
C ARG A 505 -9.17 -24.33 -10.18
N CYS A 506 -10.18 -23.58 -9.80
CA CYS A 506 -10.10 -22.12 -9.74
C CYS A 506 -9.09 -21.64 -8.67
N TYR A 507 -9.10 -22.27 -7.48
CA TYR A 507 -8.16 -21.92 -6.42
C TYR A 507 -6.72 -22.30 -6.77
N ASP A 508 -6.50 -23.46 -7.45
CA ASP A 508 -5.18 -23.87 -7.91
C ASP A 508 -4.63 -22.90 -8.96
N MET A 509 -5.47 -22.42 -9.90
CA MET A 509 -5.08 -21.41 -10.87
C MET A 509 -4.70 -20.10 -10.17
N ALA A 510 -5.53 -19.64 -9.23
CA ALA A 510 -5.23 -18.42 -8.46
C ALA A 510 -3.93 -18.58 -7.65
N TYR A 511 -3.76 -19.72 -6.98
CA TYR A 511 -2.54 -20.03 -6.22
C TYR A 511 -1.29 -20.04 -7.12
N ALA A 512 -1.36 -20.68 -8.28
CA ALA A 512 -0.23 -20.76 -9.21
C ALA A 512 0.21 -19.37 -9.69
N ILE A 513 -0.76 -18.47 -9.96
CA ILE A 513 -0.48 -17.10 -10.38
C ILE A 513 0.18 -16.33 -9.24
N TYR A 514 -0.42 -16.29 -8.04
CA TYR A 514 0.14 -15.57 -6.90
C TYR A 514 1.52 -16.07 -6.50
N ASN A 515 1.69 -17.41 -6.44
CA ASN A 515 2.99 -18.03 -6.14
C ASN A 515 4.04 -17.76 -7.23
N GLY A 516 3.62 -17.66 -8.49
CA GLY A 516 4.49 -17.32 -9.62
C GLY A 516 4.99 -15.87 -9.61
N ILE A 517 4.19 -14.94 -9.07
CA ILE A 517 4.51 -13.52 -9.02
C ILE A 517 5.41 -13.19 -7.82
N ASN A 518 5.01 -13.60 -6.63
CA ASN A 518 5.60 -13.17 -5.36
C ASN A 518 6.32 -14.32 -4.61
N GLY A 519 6.34 -15.54 -5.18
CA GLY A 519 6.95 -16.72 -4.56
C GLY A 519 6.14 -17.31 -3.40
N GLU A 520 6.79 -18.16 -2.60
CA GLU A 520 6.15 -18.96 -1.56
C GLU A 520 5.61 -18.14 -0.35
N CYS A 521 5.85 -16.85 -0.29
CA CYS A 521 5.45 -16.00 0.84
C CYS A 521 4.34 -14.99 0.48
N ASP A 522 3.49 -15.29 -0.50
CA ASP A 522 2.38 -14.42 -0.89
C ASP A 522 1.15 -14.60 0.03
N PRO A 523 0.62 -13.51 0.64
CA PRO A 523 -0.59 -13.56 1.47
C PRO A 523 -1.83 -14.06 0.72
N ASP A 524 -1.96 -13.72 -0.55
CA ASP A 524 -3.10 -14.10 -1.37
C ASP A 524 -2.97 -15.57 -1.82
N ALA A 525 -1.73 -16.06 -2.02
CA ALA A 525 -1.46 -17.49 -2.17
C ALA A 525 -1.87 -18.28 -0.91
N ALA A 526 -1.57 -17.74 0.29
CA ALA A 526 -2.03 -18.35 1.53
C ALA A 526 -3.57 -18.36 1.67
N MET A 527 -4.25 -17.36 1.13
CA MET A 527 -5.72 -17.33 1.07
C MET A 527 -6.25 -18.44 0.16
N CYS A 528 -5.65 -18.65 -1.00
CA CYS A 528 -6.03 -19.73 -1.91
C CYS A 528 -5.85 -21.10 -1.24
N LEU A 529 -4.72 -21.36 -0.57
CA LEU A 529 -4.48 -22.60 0.19
C LEU A 529 -5.51 -22.81 1.29
N ASN A 530 -5.87 -21.74 2.00
CA ASN A 530 -6.94 -21.80 3.02
C ASN A 530 -8.29 -22.20 2.39
N ASN A 531 -8.62 -21.66 1.22
CA ASN A 531 -9.86 -21.99 0.51
C ASN A 531 -9.84 -23.44 -0.03
N ILE A 532 -8.71 -23.92 -0.53
CA ILE A 532 -8.51 -25.33 -0.88
C ILE A 532 -8.73 -26.23 0.36
N GLY A 533 -8.17 -25.83 1.51
CA GLY A 533 -8.40 -26.51 2.80
C GLY A 533 -9.89 -26.58 3.18
N ASN A 534 -10.65 -25.50 2.95
CA ASN A 534 -12.11 -25.48 3.17
C ASN A 534 -12.84 -26.51 2.29
N VAL A 535 -12.41 -26.66 1.02
CA VAL A 535 -12.98 -27.66 0.11
C VAL A 535 -12.70 -29.07 0.62
N TYR A 536 -11.44 -29.37 0.97
CA TYR A 536 -11.08 -30.69 1.51
C TYR A 536 -11.79 -31.02 2.81
N LEU A 537 -11.93 -30.04 3.71
CA LEU A 537 -12.72 -30.21 4.94
C LEU A 537 -14.18 -30.55 4.62
N SER A 538 -14.79 -29.87 3.64
CA SER A 538 -16.16 -30.12 3.21
C SER A 538 -16.35 -31.48 2.52
N GLN A 539 -15.29 -32.03 1.96
CA GLN A 539 -15.22 -33.38 1.38
C GLN A 539 -14.83 -34.45 2.43
N GLU A 540 -14.66 -34.07 3.70
CA GLU A 540 -14.18 -34.92 4.78
C GLU A 540 -12.76 -35.51 4.58
N LYS A 541 -11.99 -34.90 3.70
CA LYS A 541 -10.57 -35.21 3.43
C LYS A 541 -9.69 -34.47 4.43
N TYR A 542 -9.68 -34.95 5.67
CA TYR A 542 -9.10 -34.23 6.80
C TYR A 542 -7.56 -34.10 6.71
N HIS A 543 -6.86 -35.09 6.16
CA HIS A 543 -5.40 -35.03 6.04
C HIS A 543 -4.97 -33.95 5.02
N GLU A 544 -5.64 -33.90 3.88
CA GLU A 544 -5.41 -32.90 2.85
C GLU A 544 -5.78 -31.51 3.35
N ALA A 545 -6.88 -31.39 4.11
CA ALA A 545 -7.26 -30.13 4.74
C ALA A 545 -6.18 -29.61 5.71
N LEU A 546 -5.63 -30.50 6.58
CA LEU A 546 -4.55 -30.14 7.50
C LEU A 546 -3.29 -29.68 6.75
N GLU A 547 -2.94 -30.35 5.66
CA GLU A 547 -1.79 -29.97 4.85
C GLU A 547 -1.98 -28.56 4.27
N MET A 548 -3.12 -28.26 3.67
CA MET A 548 -3.38 -26.96 3.05
C MET A 548 -3.47 -25.83 4.09
N TYR A 549 -4.18 -26.05 5.19
CA TYR A 549 -4.23 -25.08 6.28
C TYR A 549 -2.86 -24.88 6.95
N GLY A 550 -2.06 -25.95 7.08
CA GLY A 550 -0.70 -25.88 7.60
C GLY A 550 0.20 -24.99 6.73
N LYS A 551 0.19 -25.21 5.40
CA LYS A 551 0.93 -24.36 4.44
C LYS A 551 0.43 -22.91 4.48
N SER A 552 -0.90 -22.71 4.52
CA SER A 552 -1.48 -21.37 4.65
C SER A 552 -1.03 -20.68 5.95
N LEU A 553 -1.04 -21.39 7.07
CA LEU A 553 -0.58 -20.88 8.35
C LEU A 553 0.90 -20.53 8.29
N GLU A 554 1.73 -21.39 7.72
CA GLU A 554 3.17 -21.14 7.58
C GLU A 554 3.44 -19.84 6.80
N ILE A 555 2.78 -19.66 5.65
CA ILE A 555 2.91 -18.43 4.86
C ILE A 555 2.41 -17.23 5.67
N ARG A 556 1.21 -17.32 6.27
CA ARG A 556 0.65 -16.22 7.07
C ARG A 556 1.52 -15.86 8.27
N LEU A 557 2.16 -16.83 8.90
CA LEU A 557 3.10 -16.61 9.97
C LEU A 557 4.39 -15.92 9.49
N LYS A 558 4.89 -16.29 8.31
CA LYS A 558 6.05 -15.64 7.70
C LYS A 558 5.76 -14.19 7.29
N VAL A 559 4.55 -13.91 6.79
CA VAL A 559 4.17 -12.60 6.25
C VAL A 559 3.64 -11.66 7.34
N PHE A 560 2.80 -12.15 8.22
CA PHE A 560 2.04 -11.33 9.18
C PHE A 560 2.50 -11.51 10.62
N GLY A 561 3.40 -12.46 10.92
CA GLY A 561 3.81 -12.80 12.28
C GLY A 561 2.70 -13.46 13.10
N THR A 562 2.93 -13.59 14.42
CA THR A 562 2.01 -14.30 15.32
C THR A 562 0.79 -13.48 15.70
N ARG A 563 0.87 -12.14 15.68
CA ARG A 563 -0.19 -11.22 16.13
C ARG A 563 -1.05 -10.70 14.99
N HIS A 564 -1.61 -11.60 14.20
CA HIS A 564 -2.43 -11.20 13.07
C HIS A 564 -3.74 -11.98 12.99
N ARG A 565 -4.85 -11.31 12.66
CA ARG A 565 -6.19 -11.92 12.56
C ARG A 565 -6.23 -13.14 11.64
N LEU A 566 -5.54 -13.11 10.50
CA LEU A 566 -5.51 -14.23 9.55
C LEU A 566 -4.79 -15.45 10.12
N VAL A 567 -3.80 -15.25 10.98
CA VAL A 567 -3.12 -16.33 11.69
C VAL A 567 -4.07 -16.99 12.70
N ALA A 568 -4.81 -16.18 13.48
CA ALA A 568 -5.86 -16.69 14.37
C ALA A 568 -6.91 -17.50 13.60
N THR A 569 -7.33 -17.02 12.41
CA THR A 569 -8.25 -17.78 11.54
C THR A 569 -7.66 -19.12 11.10
N SER A 570 -6.36 -19.18 10.76
CA SER A 570 -5.72 -20.46 10.39
C SER A 570 -5.68 -21.46 11.54
N TYR A 571 -5.34 -20.99 12.75
CA TYR A 571 -5.41 -21.84 13.94
C TYR A 571 -6.84 -22.34 14.22
N ASN A 572 -7.84 -21.47 14.08
CA ASN A 572 -9.23 -21.86 14.22
C ASN A 572 -9.63 -22.97 13.21
N ASN A 573 -9.21 -22.84 11.95
CA ASN A 573 -9.50 -23.83 10.91
C ASN A 573 -8.81 -25.17 11.19
N LEU A 574 -7.56 -25.16 11.65
CA LEU A 574 -6.84 -26.35 12.09
C LEU A 574 -7.55 -27.01 13.27
N ALA A 575 -8.01 -26.23 14.26
CA ALA A 575 -8.76 -26.74 15.39
C ALA A 575 -10.04 -27.48 14.95
N ILE A 576 -10.80 -26.92 14.01
CA ILE A 576 -12.00 -27.55 13.45
C ILE A 576 -11.65 -28.92 12.85
N VAL A 577 -10.58 -29.03 12.07
CA VAL A 577 -10.19 -30.31 11.46
C VAL A 577 -9.73 -31.31 12.50
N TYR A 578 -8.90 -30.91 13.47
CA TYR A 578 -8.48 -31.80 14.56
C TYR A 578 -9.68 -32.29 15.38
N GLY A 579 -10.69 -31.43 15.62
CA GLY A 579 -11.92 -31.82 16.25
C GLY A 579 -12.73 -32.87 15.48
N ARG A 580 -12.75 -32.77 14.14
CA ARG A 580 -13.37 -33.76 13.24
C ARG A 580 -12.63 -35.10 13.24
N ILE A 581 -11.31 -35.09 13.40
CA ILE A 581 -10.49 -36.31 13.53
C ILE A 581 -10.61 -36.94 14.92
N GLY A 582 -11.04 -36.15 15.93
CA GLY A 582 -11.13 -36.60 17.32
C GLY A 582 -9.85 -36.39 18.15
N ASP A 583 -8.92 -35.57 17.67
CA ASP A 583 -7.71 -35.17 18.42
C ASP A 583 -8.03 -33.97 19.34
N CYS A 584 -8.55 -34.30 20.52
CA CYS A 584 -8.98 -33.29 21.50
C CYS A 584 -7.84 -32.37 21.93
N SER A 585 -6.63 -32.91 22.09
CA SER A 585 -5.49 -32.12 22.55
C SER A 585 -5.12 -31.01 21.56
N ARG A 586 -4.93 -31.37 20.29
CA ARG A 586 -4.59 -30.38 19.24
C ARG A 586 -5.76 -29.45 18.95
N THR A 587 -6.99 -29.89 19.08
CA THR A 587 -8.17 -29.03 18.91
C THR A 587 -8.15 -27.88 19.91
N ILE A 588 -8.00 -28.18 21.19
CA ILE A 588 -8.00 -27.18 22.26
C ILE A 588 -6.78 -26.26 22.12
N GLU A 589 -5.62 -26.83 21.86
CA GLU A 589 -4.39 -26.04 21.65
C GLU A 589 -4.56 -24.99 20.54
N ASN A 590 -5.06 -25.40 19.38
CA ASN A 590 -5.24 -24.49 18.25
C ASN A 590 -6.34 -23.45 18.50
N TYR A 591 -7.46 -23.81 19.12
CA TYR A 591 -8.46 -22.82 19.52
C TYR A 591 -7.92 -21.81 20.53
N ARG A 592 -7.09 -22.24 21.49
CA ARG A 592 -6.43 -21.33 22.45
C ARG A 592 -5.48 -20.38 21.74
N CYS A 593 -4.62 -20.87 20.82
CA CYS A 593 -3.76 -20.00 20.02
C CYS A 593 -4.58 -18.95 19.28
N SER A 594 -5.70 -19.35 18.67
CA SER A 594 -6.59 -18.40 17.99
C SER A 594 -7.16 -17.36 18.95
N TYR A 595 -7.65 -17.78 20.11
CA TYR A 595 -8.21 -16.90 21.13
C TYR A 595 -7.18 -15.93 21.70
N ASP A 596 -6.00 -16.42 22.07
CA ASP A 596 -4.93 -15.60 22.64
C ASP A 596 -4.49 -14.50 21.67
N ILE A 597 -4.36 -14.84 20.38
CA ILE A 597 -4.06 -13.85 19.32
C ILE A 597 -5.19 -12.81 19.22
N MET A 598 -6.45 -13.21 19.29
CA MET A 598 -7.59 -12.28 19.22
C MET A 598 -7.65 -11.36 20.44
N VAL A 599 -7.32 -11.86 21.64
CA VAL A 599 -7.17 -11.05 22.86
C VAL A 599 -6.07 -9.99 22.66
N ASP A 600 -4.93 -10.41 22.16
CA ASP A 600 -3.77 -9.53 21.95
C ASP A 600 -4.04 -8.40 20.94
N ILE A 601 -4.89 -8.66 19.93
CA ILE A 601 -5.17 -7.69 18.86
C ILE A 601 -6.34 -6.76 19.22
N PHE A 602 -7.42 -7.32 19.78
CA PHE A 602 -8.70 -6.62 19.92
C PHE A 602 -9.15 -6.42 21.38
N GLY A 603 -8.44 -7.04 22.32
CA GLY A 603 -8.86 -7.07 23.73
C GLY A 603 -9.95 -8.10 24.02
N GLU A 604 -10.16 -8.37 25.31
CA GLU A 604 -11.07 -9.45 25.76
C GLU A 604 -12.56 -9.16 25.49
N HIS A 605 -12.96 -7.89 25.47
CA HIS A 605 -14.37 -7.48 25.32
C HIS A 605 -14.82 -7.31 23.87
N ASP A 606 -13.95 -7.52 22.90
CA ASP A 606 -14.32 -7.44 21.48
C ASP A 606 -15.14 -8.66 21.05
N SER A 607 -16.18 -8.43 20.25
CA SER A 607 -17.10 -9.48 19.79
C SER A 607 -16.39 -10.63 19.06
N ARG A 608 -15.30 -10.36 18.36
CA ARG A 608 -14.50 -11.37 17.63
C ARG A 608 -13.71 -12.23 18.60
N THR A 609 -13.19 -11.65 19.66
CA THR A 609 -12.49 -12.35 20.74
C THR A 609 -13.46 -13.23 21.51
N ILE A 610 -14.66 -12.71 21.82
CA ILE A 610 -15.74 -13.48 22.45
C ILE A 610 -16.12 -14.68 21.58
N GLY A 611 -16.26 -14.50 20.25
CA GLY A 611 -16.53 -15.60 19.33
C GLY A 611 -15.45 -16.68 19.31
N ALA A 612 -14.17 -16.31 19.40
CA ALA A 612 -13.08 -17.27 19.52
C ALA A 612 -13.12 -18.05 20.84
N LEU A 613 -13.48 -17.40 21.94
CA LEU A 613 -13.71 -18.05 23.24
C LEU A 613 -14.89 -19.03 23.18
N GLU A 614 -15.98 -18.64 22.53
CA GLU A 614 -17.18 -19.46 22.36
C GLU A 614 -16.89 -20.76 21.59
N ASN A 615 -15.97 -20.72 20.60
CA ASN A 615 -15.53 -21.95 19.91
C ASN A 615 -14.85 -22.96 20.85
N ILE A 616 -14.08 -22.49 21.83
CA ILE A 616 -13.47 -23.34 22.85
C ILE A 616 -14.56 -23.97 23.71
N VAL A 617 -15.50 -23.17 24.19
CA VAL A 617 -16.62 -23.61 25.02
C VAL A 617 -17.48 -24.64 24.29
N ASP A 618 -17.87 -24.33 23.05
CA ASP A 618 -18.68 -25.24 22.22
C ASP A 618 -18.00 -26.59 22.04
N TYR A 619 -16.70 -26.61 21.79
CA TYR A 619 -15.97 -27.86 21.62
C TYR A 619 -15.95 -28.70 22.91
N TYR A 620 -15.65 -28.09 24.07
CA TYR A 620 -15.68 -28.79 25.35
C TYR A 620 -17.08 -29.36 25.69
N LEU A 621 -18.14 -28.59 25.44
CA LEU A 621 -19.52 -29.04 25.67
C LEU A 621 -19.92 -30.17 24.70
N GLN A 622 -19.52 -30.11 23.44
CA GLN A 622 -19.78 -31.17 22.45
C GLN A 622 -19.00 -32.46 22.78
N SER A 623 -17.82 -32.36 23.35
CA SER A 623 -17.02 -33.52 23.80
C SER A 623 -17.49 -34.10 25.12
N GLY A 624 -18.44 -33.44 25.80
CA GLY A 624 -18.96 -33.87 27.11
C GLY A 624 -18.09 -33.49 28.31
N ASP A 625 -17.04 -32.67 28.09
CA ASP A 625 -16.15 -32.19 29.15
C ASP A 625 -16.65 -30.85 29.70
N GLU A 626 -17.71 -30.91 30.51
CA GLU A 626 -18.28 -29.72 31.17
C GLU A 626 -17.29 -29.08 32.17
N GLU A 627 -16.41 -29.87 32.78
CA GLU A 627 -15.42 -29.35 33.74
C GLU A 627 -14.37 -28.51 33.03
N GLY A 628 -13.83 -28.99 31.92
CA GLY A 628 -12.92 -28.24 31.06
C GLY A 628 -13.54 -26.97 30.47
N ALA A 629 -14.85 -26.99 30.14
CA ALA A 629 -15.59 -25.84 29.66
C ALA A 629 -15.77 -24.75 30.72
N MET A 630 -15.87 -25.08 32.00
CA MET A 630 -16.37 -24.18 33.05
C MET A 630 -15.49 -22.94 33.25
N GLU A 631 -14.18 -23.05 33.12
CA GLU A 631 -13.26 -21.91 33.22
C GLU A 631 -13.54 -20.87 32.10
N TYR A 632 -13.66 -21.37 30.87
CA TYR A 632 -13.92 -20.51 29.70
C TYR A 632 -15.34 -19.94 29.71
N ILE A 633 -16.32 -20.68 30.21
CA ILE A 633 -17.70 -20.20 30.39
C ILE A 633 -17.75 -19.02 31.36
N LYS A 634 -17.08 -19.13 32.52
CA LYS A 634 -17.01 -18.05 33.51
C LYS A 634 -16.31 -16.80 32.90
N ARG A 635 -15.19 -17.02 32.22
CA ARG A 635 -14.48 -15.93 31.53
C ARG A 635 -15.36 -15.29 30.45
N GLY A 636 -16.05 -16.09 29.63
CA GLY A 636 -16.98 -15.60 28.61
C GLY A 636 -18.15 -14.81 29.20
N ALA A 637 -18.72 -15.24 30.29
CA ALA A 637 -19.78 -14.49 30.95
C ALA A 637 -19.29 -13.16 31.52
N HIS A 638 -18.07 -13.09 32.03
CA HIS A 638 -17.44 -11.84 32.52
C HIS A 638 -17.21 -10.83 31.40
N VAL A 639 -16.82 -11.28 30.22
CA VAL A 639 -16.56 -10.40 29.05
C VAL A 639 -17.80 -10.11 28.20
N GLY A 640 -18.98 -10.62 28.60
CA GLY A 640 -20.25 -10.27 27.95
C GLY A 640 -20.78 -11.28 26.94
N SER A 641 -20.26 -12.54 26.89
CA SER A 641 -20.83 -13.59 26.06
C SER A 641 -22.25 -13.94 26.50
N VAL A 642 -23.20 -13.78 25.59
CA VAL A 642 -24.60 -14.14 25.82
C VAL A 642 -24.76 -15.65 26.00
N MET A 643 -24.03 -16.45 25.23
CA MET A 643 -24.02 -17.90 25.29
C MET A 643 -23.56 -18.40 26.67
N CYS A 644 -22.40 -17.93 27.13
CA CYS A 644 -21.82 -18.31 28.43
C CYS A 644 -22.71 -17.88 29.61
N THR A 645 -23.23 -16.66 29.56
CA THR A 645 -24.16 -16.15 30.58
C THR A 645 -25.45 -16.98 30.66
N THR A 646 -25.99 -17.36 29.50
CA THR A 646 -27.20 -18.19 29.42
C THR A 646 -26.94 -19.58 29.97
N TYR A 647 -25.79 -20.19 29.64
CA TYR A 647 -25.39 -21.50 30.16
C TYR A 647 -25.29 -21.51 31.71
N LEU A 648 -24.62 -20.51 32.31
CA LEU A 648 -24.50 -20.40 33.78
C LEU A 648 -25.86 -20.23 34.43
N ARG A 649 -26.77 -19.44 33.86
CA ARG A 649 -28.16 -19.31 34.38
C ARG A 649 -28.92 -20.63 34.35
N MET A 650 -28.80 -21.42 33.27
CA MET A 650 -29.43 -22.74 33.16
C MET A 650 -28.90 -23.73 34.21
N LYS A 651 -27.62 -23.61 34.58
CA LYS A 651 -26.98 -24.45 35.62
C LYS A 651 -27.19 -23.91 37.06
N GLY A 652 -27.90 -22.76 37.21
CA GLY A 652 -28.16 -22.15 38.52
C GLY A 652 -26.92 -21.51 39.17
N VAL A 653 -25.90 -21.16 38.36
CA VAL A 653 -24.68 -20.52 38.82
C VAL A 653 -24.85 -18.98 38.64
N THR A 654 -24.69 -18.23 39.73
CA THR A 654 -24.69 -16.76 39.67
C THR A 654 -23.38 -16.27 39.04
N VAL A 655 -23.50 -15.36 38.09
CA VAL A 655 -22.36 -14.58 37.55
C VAL A 655 -22.12 -13.45 38.55
N GLU A 656 -21.04 -13.48 39.32
CA GLU A 656 -20.57 -12.36 40.12
C GLU A 656 -19.89 -11.30 39.24
#